data_26fbeca4d6a8596e43209502ed8a0506
#
_entry.id   26fbeca4d6a8596e43209502ed8a0506
#
_cell.length_a   1.000
_cell.length_b   1.000
_cell.length_c   1.000
_cell.angle_alpha   90.00
_cell.angle_beta   90.00
_cell.angle_gamma   90.00
#
_symmetry.space_group_name_H-M   'P 1'
#
loop_
_entity.id
_entity.type
_entity.pdbx_description
1 polymer ?
#
loop_
_entity_poly.entity_id
_entity_poly.type
_entity_poly.pdbx_seq_one_letter_code
_entity_poly.pdbx_strand_id
1 'polypeptide(L)'
;LDRSLLALSVVWLPVLFGLLTLWALWSWNSHYAHGQGTVLQFRVLHDAQGAWQASDALQRLTQAAPEPVQQQDGNLHETPFWLLLQPLDAPPPSARIELPSRHAYSLACWDARTLNLVASGSRSEPLQGTMQLARAGFAFDPAGASSLLCRTALVGPGRIVALQWDATELHLRELQFHRGSGLLDGGILVLALFTLIAGLINRNRTYVLFAAWLVVNLRMAALSMGWDQQWLGHTIPYEWLQTMRPLTLALYYVVTFTLFVSLLRDELAKVGYAFLSTAIKWSCVPLLLLAVALPYAQFLPIIWVCAGLSLLVLLFLLAKIFTRTRSRAAAWYAAAISVVLLASLLEVAAAALGLKGLLWAFNSLTAALASSLLASLAIAEQIRLAQEQRLAAQAELQHNYEVLPIGLFTLDLQGRLSSANPALQHLLGETEAGLRAQTWPERFGPTHWNALLEQTRRHGTAELELQHQTGPEPRQRFQVRAALAGDKLECTLQDITEKAQATEHLRFLAHHDTLTKVLNRRGIEQVLGVGLADLAHGHPLAVAYLDLDRFKLINDLYGHAAGDTVLHTVCQRAQIPLNQGMHLGRVGGDEFLIVMPHTPLAQAEAVCREXLXXIGGSACQVGERAFQVRGSIGLIEVATGSLAKDVIATADHACRMAKKGQGNTLVVFERSSGIFSDHEAQLHLVEQLASQQSVAGLFLEMQPIM
;
A
#
# COMPACT_ATOMS: atom_id res chain seq x y z
N LEU A 1 -28.18 10.19 -22.21
CA LEU A 1 -28.30 9.01 -23.10
C LEU A 1 -27.15 8.01 -22.82
N ASP A 2 -25.92 8.50 -22.72
CA ASP A 2 -24.75 7.64 -22.53
C ASP A 2 -24.76 6.85 -21.22
N ARG A 3 -25.20 7.46 -20.10
CA ARG A 3 -25.26 6.77 -18.79
C ARG A 3 -26.32 5.67 -18.77
N SER A 4 -27.47 5.89 -19.44
CA SER A 4 -28.54 4.90 -19.51
C SER A 4 -28.16 3.74 -20.46
N LEU A 5 -27.51 4.06 -21.58
CA LEU A 5 -26.96 3.02 -22.49
C LEU A 5 -25.85 2.22 -21.83
N LEU A 6 -25.01 2.87 -21.06
CA LEU A 6 -23.94 2.20 -20.30
C LEU A 6 -24.54 1.28 -19.22
N ALA A 7 -25.55 1.74 -18.50
CA ALA A 7 -26.26 0.93 -17.50
C ALA A 7 -26.97 -0.26 -18.16
N LEU A 8 -27.55 -0.06 -19.33
CA LEU A 8 -28.21 -1.12 -20.10
C LEU A 8 -27.19 -2.21 -20.51
N SER A 9 -26.04 -1.80 -21.05
CA SER A 9 -25.04 -2.76 -21.56
C SER A 9 -24.23 -3.44 -20.44
N VAL A 10 -23.90 -2.71 -19.37
CA VAL A 10 -23.00 -3.22 -18.34
C VAL A 10 -23.75 -3.99 -17.24
N VAL A 11 -25.01 -3.64 -16.97
CA VAL A 11 -25.77 -4.26 -15.88
C VAL A 11 -26.92 -5.10 -16.41
N TRP A 12 -27.84 -4.47 -17.14
CA TRP A 12 -29.10 -5.13 -17.49
C TRP A 12 -28.94 -6.22 -18.54
N LEU A 13 -28.08 -6.04 -19.53
CA LEU A 13 -27.85 -7.05 -20.56
C LEU A 13 -27.18 -8.33 -19.98
N PRO A 14 -26.10 -8.25 -19.19
CA PRO A 14 -25.55 -9.47 -18.53
C PRO A 14 -26.55 -10.16 -17.60
N VAL A 15 -27.31 -9.39 -16.82
CA VAL A 15 -28.35 -9.95 -15.93
C VAL A 15 -29.41 -10.67 -16.76
N LEU A 16 -29.89 -10.04 -17.85
CA LEU A 16 -30.88 -10.65 -18.74
C LEU A 16 -30.35 -11.95 -19.37
N PHE A 17 -29.11 -11.93 -19.88
CA PHE A 17 -28.47 -13.14 -20.43
C PHE A 17 -28.29 -14.22 -19.38
N GLY A 18 -27.92 -13.84 -18.15
CA GLY A 18 -27.82 -14.77 -17.03
C GLY A 18 -29.17 -15.43 -16.71
N LEU A 19 -30.21 -14.62 -16.61
CA LEU A 19 -31.57 -15.10 -16.36
C LEU A 19 -32.09 -15.99 -17.52
N LEU A 20 -31.85 -15.57 -18.75
CA LEU A 20 -32.22 -16.38 -19.94
C LEU A 20 -31.47 -17.72 -19.96
N THR A 21 -30.20 -17.72 -19.58
CA THR A 21 -29.38 -18.94 -19.49
C THR A 21 -29.94 -19.89 -18.42
N LEU A 22 -30.24 -19.33 -17.23
CA LEU A 22 -30.83 -20.10 -16.13
C LEU A 22 -32.23 -20.65 -16.52
N TRP A 23 -33.03 -19.81 -17.17
CA TRP A 23 -34.35 -20.22 -17.66
C TRP A 23 -34.24 -21.31 -18.75
N ALA A 24 -33.30 -21.16 -19.68
CA ALA A 24 -33.03 -22.16 -20.71
C ALA A 24 -32.59 -23.50 -20.11
N LEU A 25 -31.70 -23.47 -19.11
CA LEU A 25 -31.26 -24.66 -18.38
C LEU A 25 -32.41 -25.32 -17.63
N TRP A 26 -33.28 -24.54 -17.00
CA TRP A 26 -34.46 -25.03 -16.28
C TRP A 26 -35.50 -25.60 -17.25
N SER A 27 -35.83 -24.87 -18.32
CA SER A 27 -36.77 -25.30 -19.38
C SER A 27 -36.30 -26.58 -20.07
N TRP A 28 -34.99 -26.65 -20.37
CA TRP A 28 -34.35 -27.83 -20.94
C TRP A 28 -34.56 -29.05 -20.04
N ASN A 29 -34.32 -28.90 -18.74
CA ASN A 29 -34.45 -29.99 -17.78
C ASN A 29 -35.92 -30.46 -17.66
N SER A 30 -36.87 -29.55 -17.77
CA SER A 30 -38.30 -29.88 -17.69
C SER A 30 -38.85 -30.58 -18.97
N HIS A 31 -38.32 -30.21 -20.14
CA HIS A 31 -38.82 -30.76 -21.42
C HIS A 31 -38.46 -32.22 -21.64
N TYR A 32 -37.38 -32.71 -21.04
CA TYR A 32 -36.89 -34.07 -21.25
C TYR A 32 -37.17 -34.99 -20.06
N ALA A 33 -38.03 -34.59 -19.14
CA ALA A 33 -38.39 -35.39 -17.97
C ALA A 33 -39.48 -36.45 -18.24
N HIS A 34 -39.62 -36.90 -19.48
CA HIS A 34 -40.61 -37.92 -19.85
C HIS A 34 -40.04 -39.31 -19.60
N GLY A 35 -40.81 -40.15 -18.94
CA GLY A 35 -40.47 -41.50 -18.55
C GLY A 35 -39.78 -41.57 -17.20
N GLN A 36 -40.46 -42.06 -16.21
CA GLN A 36 -39.84 -42.43 -14.93
C GLN A 36 -39.73 -43.94 -14.90
N GLY A 37 -38.51 -44.44 -14.74
CA GLY A 37 -38.31 -45.87 -14.51
C GLY A 37 -39.15 -46.31 -13.30
N THR A 38 -39.80 -47.42 -13.39
CA THR A 38 -40.59 -47.97 -12.29
C THR A 38 -39.62 -48.43 -11.19
N VAL A 39 -39.80 -47.90 -9.98
CA VAL A 39 -38.98 -48.30 -8.83
C VAL A 39 -39.41 -49.69 -8.39
N LEU A 40 -38.49 -50.63 -8.44
CA LEU A 40 -38.72 -52.00 -8.00
C LEU A 40 -38.57 -52.15 -6.51
N GLN A 41 -39.38 -52.97 -5.89
CA GLN A 41 -39.21 -53.38 -4.50
C GLN A 41 -38.26 -54.58 -4.45
N PHE A 42 -37.44 -54.62 -3.46
CA PHE A 42 -36.49 -55.71 -3.24
C PHE A 42 -36.28 -55.99 -1.75
N ARG A 43 -36.02 -57.24 -1.44
CA ARG A 43 -35.54 -57.62 -0.11
C ARG A 43 -34.02 -57.60 -0.13
N VAL A 44 -33.38 -57.15 0.95
CA VAL A 44 -31.93 -56.95 1.00
C VAL A 44 -31.36 -57.52 2.29
N LEU A 45 -30.21 -58.17 2.18
CA LEU A 45 -29.38 -58.58 3.30
C LEU A 45 -27.90 -58.19 3.03
N HIS A 46 -27.22 -57.78 4.07
CA HIS A 46 -25.81 -57.39 4.02
C HIS A 46 -24.95 -58.62 4.37
N ASP A 47 -24.06 -59.01 3.47
CA ASP A 47 -23.08 -60.08 3.69
C ASP A 47 -21.80 -59.48 4.25
N ALA A 48 -21.73 -59.35 5.58
CA ALA A 48 -20.64 -58.69 6.27
C ALA A 48 -19.26 -59.38 6.08
N GLN A 49 -19.25 -60.67 5.73
CA GLN A 49 -18.02 -61.43 5.48
C GLN A 49 -17.70 -61.58 3.99
N GLY A 50 -18.64 -61.27 3.12
CA GLY A 50 -18.51 -61.41 1.66
C GLY A 50 -18.40 -62.86 1.17
N ALA A 51 -18.80 -63.82 2.00
CA ALA A 51 -18.51 -65.24 1.80
C ALA A 51 -19.71 -66.01 1.23
N TRP A 52 -20.91 -65.43 1.15
CA TRP A 52 -22.12 -66.17 0.72
C TRP A 52 -22.07 -66.45 -0.77
N GLN A 53 -22.53 -67.68 -1.11
CA GLN A 53 -22.82 -68.05 -2.50
C GLN A 53 -24.27 -67.74 -2.84
N ALA A 54 -24.64 -67.78 -4.11
CA ALA A 54 -25.98 -67.43 -4.57
C ALA A 54 -27.05 -68.30 -3.91
N SER A 55 -26.81 -69.57 -3.76
CA SER A 55 -27.70 -70.52 -3.05
C SER A 55 -27.92 -70.12 -1.60
N ASP A 56 -26.82 -69.79 -0.88
CA ASP A 56 -26.86 -69.44 0.55
C ASP A 56 -27.62 -68.11 0.75
N ALA A 57 -27.35 -67.13 -0.11
CA ALA A 57 -28.00 -65.84 -0.07
C ALA A 57 -29.51 -65.92 -0.32
N LEU A 58 -29.90 -66.73 -1.30
CA LEU A 58 -31.31 -66.95 -1.63
C LEU A 58 -32.02 -67.60 -0.44
N GLN A 59 -31.44 -68.65 0.13
CA GLN A 59 -31.99 -69.34 1.28
C GLN A 59 -32.18 -68.39 2.47
N ARG A 60 -31.18 -67.57 2.78
CA ARG A 60 -31.24 -66.55 3.88
C ARG A 60 -32.29 -65.50 3.63
N LEU A 61 -32.36 -64.95 2.41
CA LEU A 61 -33.35 -63.92 2.03
C LEU A 61 -34.79 -64.48 2.08
N THR A 62 -34.96 -65.77 1.76
CA THR A 62 -36.26 -66.42 1.81
C THR A 62 -36.64 -66.80 3.26
N GLN A 63 -35.72 -67.26 4.07
CA GLN A 63 -35.95 -67.66 5.47
C GLN A 63 -36.14 -66.43 6.39
N ALA A 64 -35.26 -65.40 6.30
CA ALA A 64 -35.35 -64.21 7.10
C ALA A 64 -36.51 -63.30 6.64
N ALA A 65 -36.92 -63.43 5.39
CA ALA A 65 -37.97 -62.65 4.75
C ALA A 65 -38.02 -61.18 5.17
N PRO A 66 -36.90 -60.40 5.04
CA PRO A 66 -36.92 -59.00 5.41
C PRO A 66 -37.99 -58.23 4.63
N GLU A 67 -38.50 -57.16 5.23
CA GLU A 67 -39.50 -56.32 4.56
C GLU A 67 -38.98 -55.79 3.24
N PRO A 68 -39.82 -55.81 2.16
CA PRO A 68 -39.39 -55.23 0.89
C PRO A 68 -39.18 -53.71 1.04
N VAL A 69 -38.08 -53.23 0.47
CA VAL A 69 -37.71 -51.81 0.46
C VAL A 69 -37.54 -51.33 -0.98
N GLN A 70 -37.72 -50.04 -1.20
CA GLN A 70 -37.47 -49.41 -2.52
C GLN A 70 -36.08 -48.85 -2.62
N GLN A 71 -35.40 -48.69 -1.47
CA GLN A 71 -34.02 -48.17 -1.40
C GLN A 71 -33.29 -48.68 -0.15
N GLN A 72 -31.99 -48.82 -0.24
CA GLN A 72 -31.13 -49.23 0.87
C GLN A 72 -29.84 -48.41 0.83
N ASP A 73 -29.49 -47.81 1.93
CA ASP A 73 -28.20 -47.10 2.07
C ASP A 73 -27.07 -48.08 2.43
N GLY A 74 -25.96 -47.94 1.75
CA GLY A 74 -24.79 -48.79 1.95
C GLY A 74 -23.93 -48.44 3.19
N ASN A 75 -24.12 -47.24 3.77
CA ASN A 75 -23.49 -46.80 5.03
C ASN A 75 -21.94 -47.01 5.05
N LEU A 76 -21.25 -46.79 3.94
CA LEU A 76 -19.82 -46.98 3.76
C LEU A 76 -19.34 -48.45 3.87
N HIS A 77 -20.26 -49.43 3.87
CA HIS A 77 -19.86 -50.84 3.84
C HIS A 77 -19.38 -51.22 2.43
N GLU A 78 -18.20 -51.78 2.35
CA GLU A 78 -17.60 -52.24 1.07
C GLU A 78 -17.85 -53.74 0.81
N THR A 79 -18.39 -54.45 1.79
CA THR A 79 -18.79 -55.83 1.67
C THR A 79 -20.15 -55.96 0.92
N PRO A 80 -20.40 -57.07 0.26
CA PRO A 80 -21.55 -57.11 -0.68
C PRO A 80 -22.91 -57.12 -0.01
N PHE A 81 -23.87 -56.60 -0.73
CA PHE A 81 -25.31 -56.69 -0.45
C PHE A 81 -25.96 -57.66 -1.42
N TRP A 82 -26.83 -58.49 -0.90
CA TRP A 82 -27.65 -59.41 -1.69
C TRP A 82 -29.06 -58.90 -1.74
N LEU A 83 -29.65 -58.84 -2.96
CA LEU A 83 -30.97 -58.29 -3.27
C LEU A 83 -31.82 -59.38 -3.90
N LEU A 84 -33.07 -59.52 -3.44
CA LEU A 84 -34.05 -60.35 -4.11
C LEU A 84 -35.13 -59.44 -4.64
N LEU A 85 -35.18 -59.30 -5.97
CA LEU A 85 -36.17 -58.50 -6.70
C LEU A 85 -37.38 -59.39 -6.99
N GLN A 86 -38.57 -59.04 -6.43
CA GLN A 86 -39.81 -59.79 -6.52
C GLN A 86 -41.05 -58.91 -6.46
N PRO A 87 -42.14 -59.25 -7.09
CA PRO A 87 -42.23 -59.97 -8.38
C PRO A 87 -42.03 -58.99 -9.51
N LEU A 88 -41.43 -59.45 -10.56
CA LEU A 88 -41.42 -58.69 -11.81
C LEU A 88 -42.71 -59.07 -12.51
N ASP A 89 -43.67 -58.18 -12.66
CA ASP A 89 -44.79 -58.40 -13.59
C ASP A 89 -44.18 -58.77 -14.94
N ALA A 90 -44.62 -59.82 -15.57
CA ALA A 90 -44.02 -60.39 -16.78
C ALA A 90 -43.29 -59.31 -17.61
N PRO A 91 -41.97 -59.23 -17.53
CA PRO A 91 -41.27 -58.07 -18.13
C PRO A 91 -41.40 -58.10 -19.64
N PRO A 92 -41.77 -56.99 -20.29
CA PRO A 92 -41.81 -56.96 -21.76
C PRO A 92 -40.40 -57.28 -22.29
N PRO A 93 -40.33 -57.79 -23.55
CA PRO A 93 -38.99 -58.10 -24.10
C PRO A 93 -38.00 -56.91 -24.15
N SER A 94 -38.53 -55.70 -24.11
CA SER A 94 -37.75 -54.50 -24.10
C SER A 94 -37.31 -54.01 -22.68
N ALA A 95 -37.72 -54.76 -21.61
CA ALA A 95 -37.40 -54.34 -20.22
C ALA A 95 -35.91 -54.34 -19.96
N ARG A 96 -35.48 -53.32 -19.22
CA ARG A 96 -34.11 -53.22 -18.71
C ARG A 96 -34.18 -52.89 -17.22
N ILE A 97 -33.31 -53.54 -16.44
CA ILE A 97 -33.19 -53.26 -15.01
C ILE A 97 -31.92 -52.47 -14.81
N GLU A 98 -32.02 -51.35 -14.11
CA GLU A 98 -30.90 -50.45 -13.83
C GLU A 98 -30.69 -50.30 -12.30
N LEU A 99 -29.44 -50.39 -11.88
CA LEU A 99 -28.98 -49.94 -10.54
C LEU A 99 -28.13 -48.68 -10.72
N PRO A 100 -28.77 -47.50 -10.61
CA PRO A 100 -28.10 -46.22 -10.95
C PRO A 100 -27.23 -45.69 -9.79
N SER A 101 -26.17 -46.40 -9.43
CA SER A 101 -25.28 -45.99 -8.32
C SER A 101 -23.85 -45.85 -8.80
N ARG A 102 -23.32 -44.63 -8.71
CA ARG A 102 -21.92 -44.34 -9.01
C ARG A 102 -20.95 -45.08 -8.06
N HIS A 103 -21.44 -45.50 -6.92
CA HIS A 103 -20.67 -46.24 -5.93
C HIS A 103 -20.74 -47.75 -6.11
N ALA A 104 -21.63 -48.27 -7.01
CA ALA A 104 -21.66 -49.69 -7.32
C ALA A 104 -20.38 -50.10 -8.06
N TYR A 105 -19.60 -50.95 -7.43
CA TYR A 105 -18.34 -51.47 -7.97
C TYR A 105 -18.61 -52.67 -8.87
N SER A 106 -19.48 -53.59 -8.40
CA SER A 106 -19.82 -54.80 -9.13
C SER A 106 -21.30 -55.10 -8.97
N LEU A 107 -21.82 -55.77 -9.97
CA LEU A 107 -23.20 -56.27 -9.97
C LEU A 107 -23.18 -57.63 -10.66
N ALA A 108 -23.78 -58.64 -10.02
CA ALA A 108 -24.00 -59.94 -10.61
C ALA A 108 -25.43 -60.39 -10.27
N CYS A 109 -26.18 -60.80 -11.25
CA CYS A 109 -27.57 -61.15 -11.09
C CYS A 109 -27.85 -62.52 -11.67
N TRP A 110 -28.60 -63.33 -10.94
CA TRP A 110 -29.01 -64.69 -11.25
C TRP A 110 -30.55 -64.74 -11.31
N ASP A 111 -31.12 -65.63 -12.14
CA ASP A 111 -32.52 -66.05 -12.04
C ASP A 111 -32.71 -66.74 -10.69
N ALA A 112 -33.58 -66.23 -9.84
CA ALA A 112 -33.81 -66.74 -8.50
C ALA A 112 -34.39 -68.17 -8.46
N ARG A 113 -34.99 -68.65 -9.57
CA ARG A 113 -35.54 -70.03 -9.64
C ARG A 113 -34.47 -71.03 -10.05
N THR A 114 -33.64 -70.67 -11.04
CA THR A 114 -32.72 -71.64 -11.65
C THR A 114 -31.29 -71.46 -11.15
N LEU A 115 -31.00 -70.33 -10.52
CA LEU A 115 -29.65 -69.88 -10.13
C LEU A 115 -28.68 -69.78 -11.32
N ASN A 116 -29.22 -69.72 -12.55
CA ASN A 116 -28.40 -69.40 -13.72
C ASN A 116 -28.02 -67.95 -13.73
N LEU A 117 -26.74 -67.66 -14.04
CA LEU A 117 -26.24 -66.30 -14.16
C LEU A 117 -26.89 -65.60 -15.34
N VAL A 118 -27.62 -64.51 -15.11
CA VAL A 118 -28.23 -63.69 -16.12
C VAL A 118 -27.27 -62.67 -16.67
N ALA A 119 -26.60 -61.92 -15.76
CA ALA A 119 -25.67 -60.88 -16.14
C ALA A 119 -24.69 -60.60 -14.98
N SER A 120 -23.43 -60.36 -15.29
CA SER A 120 -22.46 -59.93 -14.28
C SER A 120 -21.47 -58.93 -14.87
N GLY A 121 -20.93 -58.09 -14.00
CA GLY A 121 -19.90 -57.18 -14.38
C GLY A 121 -19.32 -56.43 -13.20
N SER A 122 -18.13 -55.93 -13.39
CA SER A 122 -17.52 -55.00 -12.45
C SER A 122 -16.89 -53.85 -13.19
N ARG A 123 -16.51 -52.84 -12.47
CA ARG A 123 -15.86 -51.68 -13.11
C ARG A 123 -14.40 -51.96 -13.49
N SER A 124 -13.85 -53.08 -13.01
CA SER A 124 -12.48 -53.47 -13.30
C SER A 124 -12.37 -54.71 -14.22
N GLU A 125 -13.47 -55.39 -14.46
CA GLU A 125 -13.48 -56.63 -15.23
C GLU A 125 -14.50 -56.53 -16.41
N PRO A 126 -14.31 -57.35 -17.45
CA PRO A 126 -15.23 -57.35 -18.56
C PRO A 126 -16.66 -57.69 -18.15
N LEU A 127 -17.62 -57.03 -18.79
CA LEU A 127 -19.04 -57.28 -18.60
C LEU A 127 -19.43 -58.59 -19.26
N GLN A 128 -20.30 -59.39 -18.61
CA GLN A 128 -20.75 -60.69 -19.09
C GLN A 128 -22.28 -60.72 -19.23
N GLY A 129 -22.76 -61.48 -20.15
CA GLY A 129 -24.18 -61.60 -20.46
C GLY A 129 -24.72 -60.31 -21.05
N THR A 130 -25.87 -59.85 -20.57
CA THR A 130 -26.51 -58.62 -21.03
C THR A 130 -26.13 -57.39 -20.24
N MET A 131 -25.14 -57.49 -19.34
CA MET A 131 -24.69 -56.39 -18.48
C MET A 131 -24.05 -55.25 -19.31
N GLN A 132 -24.45 -54.02 -19.02
CA GLN A 132 -23.85 -52.81 -19.60
C GLN A 132 -23.70 -51.74 -18.54
N LEU A 133 -22.73 -50.87 -18.71
CA LEU A 133 -22.63 -49.66 -17.91
C LEU A 133 -23.63 -48.66 -18.47
N ALA A 134 -24.54 -48.18 -17.67
CA ALA A 134 -25.54 -47.21 -18.04
C ALA A 134 -25.55 -46.03 -17.06
N ARG A 135 -25.40 -44.83 -17.58
CA ARG A 135 -25.30 -43.60 -16.77
C ARG A 135 -24.20 -43.75 -15.71
N ALA A 136 -24.57 -43.66 -14.44
CA ALA A 136 -23.61 -43.77 -13.33
C ALA A 136 -23.51 -45.17 -12.74
N GLY A 137 -24.30 -46.15 -13.26
CA GLY A 137 -24.41 -47.47 -12.66
C GLY A 137 -24.34 -48.61 -13.66
N PHE A 138 -25.14 -49.65 -13.41
CA PHE A 138 -25.23 -50.87 -14.23
C PHE A 138 -26.67 -51.06 -14.72
N ALA A 139 -26.81 -51.53 -15.93
CA ALA A 139 -28.09 -51.94 -16.48
C ALA A 139 -27.95 -53.28 -17.20
N PHE A 140 -29.02 -54.07 -17.25
CA PHE A 140 -29.01 -55.37 -17.92
C PHE A 140 -30.45 -55.79 -18.33
N ASP A 141 -30.49 -56.72 -19.23
CA ASP A 141 -31.75 -57.40 -19.65
C ASP A 141 -32.07 -58.53 -18.66
N PRO A 142 -33.24 -58.52 -18.04
CA PRO A 142 -33.60 -59.60 -17.11
C PRO A 142 -33.82 -60.99 -17.78
N ALA A 143 -33.74 -61.09 -19.12
CA ALA A 143 -33.82 -62.32 -19.87
C ALA A 143 -35.12 -63.14 -19.57
N GLY A 144 -36.20 -62.41 -19.27
CA GLY A 144 -37.51 -63.00 -18.96
C GLY A 144 -37.65 -63.58 -17.55
N ALA A 145 -36.67 -63.45 -16.70
CA ALA A 145 -36.71 -63.90 -15.31
C ALA A 145 -37.81 -63.16 -14.52
N SER A 146 -38.64 -63.89 -13.82
CA SER A 146 -39.72 -63.29 -13.00
C SER A 146 -39.29 -62.89 -11.61
N SER A 147 -38.11 -63.34 -11.18
CA SER A 147 -37.46 -62.90 -9.95
C SER A 147 -35.98 -63.00 -10.13
N LEU A 148 -35.26 -62.02 -9.57
CA LEU A 148 -33.82 -61.92 -9.70
C LEU A 148 -33.14 -61.86 -8.34
N LEU A 149 -32.08 -62.63 -8.19
CA LEU A 149 -31.15 -62.57 -7.06
C LEU A 149 -29.91 -61.78 -7.53
N CYS A 150 -29.60 -60.65 -6.93
CA CYS A 150 -28.50 -59.84 -7.33
C CYS A 150 -27.52 -59.63 -6.16
N ARG A 151 -26.23 -59.63 -6.44
CA ARG A 151 -25.13 -59.33 -5.51
C ARG A 151 -24.48 -58.03 -6.00
N THR A 152 -24.42 -57.03 -5.14
CA THR A 152 -23.77 -55.79 -5.47
C THR A 152 -22.79 -55.37 -4.37
N ALA A 153 -21.61 -54.89 -4.76
CA ALA A 153 -20.62 -54.32 -3.84
C ALA A 153 -20.51 -52.82 -4.11
N LEU A 154 -20.43 -52.05 -3.06
CA LEU A 154 -20.33 -50.58 -3.10
C LEU A 154 -18.95 -50.11 -2.64
N VAL A 155 -18.51 -48.97 -3.15
CA VAL A 155 -17.30 -48.29 -2.65
C VAL A 155 -17.70 -46.83 -2.35
N GLY A 156 -17.75 -46.52 -1.03
CA GLY A 156 -18.18 -45.20 -0.56
C GLY A 156 -19.69 -45.18 -0.22
N PRO A 157 -20.27 -44.00 -0.06
CA PRO A 157 -21.66 -43.85 0.43
C PRO A 157 -22.68 -44.10 -0.65
N GLY A 158 -22.76 -45.36 -1.10
CA GLY A 158 -23.67 -45.78 -2.14
C GLY A 158 -25.09 -46.02 -1.63
N ARG A 159 -26.07 -45.77 -2.50
CA ARG A 159 -27.47 -46.12 -2.28
C ARG A 159 -27.86 -47.14 -3.34
N ILE A 160 -28.53 -48.18 -2.93
CA ILE A 160 -29.08 -49.25 -3.79
C ILE A 160 -30.51 -48.89 -4.08
N VAL A 161 -30.83 -48.76 -5.37
CA VAL A 161 -32.17 -48.59 -5.90
C VAL A 161 -32.21 -49.44 -7.17
N ALA A 162 -33.30 -50.12 -7.44
CA ALA A 162 -33.51 -50.88 -8.67
C ALA A 162 -34.65 -50.22 -9.47
N LEU A 163 -34.39 -49.93 -10.73
CA LEU A 163 -35.34 -49.28 -11.64
C LEU A 163 -35.59 -50.21 -12.83
N GLN A 164 -36.86 -50.36 -13.22
CA GLN A 164 -37.23 -51.04 -14.47
C GLN A 164 -37.55 -49.97 -15.52
N TRP A 165 -36.98 -50.13 -16.70
CA TRP A 165 -37.11 -49.21 -17.83
C TRP A 165 -37.56 -49.95 -19.09
N ASP A 166 -38.19 -49.23 -20.00
CA ASP A 166 -38.16 -49.61 -21.41
C ASP A 166 -36.77 -49.31 -21.99
N ALA A 167 -36.26 -50.16 -22.87
CA ALA A 167 -34.91 -50.02 -23.43
C ALA A 167 -34.75 -48.72 -24.19
N THR A 168 -35.78 -48.24 -24.89
CA THR A 168 -35.76 -46.99 -25.63
C THR A 168 -35.65 -45.78 -24.66
N GLU A 169 -36.44 -45.83 -23.59
CA GLU A 169 -36.42 -44.77 -22.57
C GLU A 169 -35.09 -44.71 -21.84
N LEU A 170 -34.51 -45.84 -21.47
CA LEU A 170 -33.20 -45.93 -20.84
C LEU A 170 -32.11 -45.31 -21.73
N HIS A 171 -32.15 -45.68 -23.03
CA HIS A 171 -31.19 -45.14 -24.01
C HIS A 171 -31.32 -43.61 -24.16
N LEU A 172 -32.54 -43.07 -24.23
CA LEU A 172 -32.73 -41.60 -24.27
C LEU A 172 -32.20 -40.91 -23.01
N ARG A 173 -32.39 -41.51 -21.85
CA ARG A 173 -31.90 -41.01 -20.58
C ARG A 173 -30.36 -41.05 -20.53
N GLU A 174 -29.76 -42.09 -21.08
CA GLU A 174 -28.29 -42.21 -21.19
C GLU A 174 -27.72 -41.11 -22.08
N LEU A 175 -28.34 -40.87 -23.25
CA LEU A 175 -27.93 -39.76 -24.14
C LEU A 175 -28.02 -38.40 -23.42
N GLN A 176 -29.11 -38.15 -22.68
CA GLN A 176 -29.29 -36.93 -21.90
C GLN A 176 -28.19 -36.78 -20.83
N PHE A 177 -27.84 -37.87 -20.14
CA PHE A 177 -26.81 -37.89 -19.11
C PHE A 177 -25.44 -37.49 -19.68
N HIS A 178 -25.06 -38.09 -20.82
CA HIS A 178 -23.80 -37.78 -21.49
C HIS A 178 -23.80 -36.36 -22.10
N ARG A 179 -24.94 -35.93 -22.65
CA ARG A 179 -25.06 -34.56 -23.19
C ARG A 179 -24.95 -33.51 -22.09
N GLY A 180 -25.56 -33.76 -20.95
CA GLY A 180 -25.45 -32.86 -19.78
C GLY A 180 -24.01 -32.72 -19.30
N SER A 181 -23.28 -33.84 -19.24
CA SER A 181 -21.84 -33.83 -18.91
C SER A 181 -21.04 -32.99 -19.91
N GLY A 182 -21.27 -33.25 -21.23
CA GLY A 182 -20.51 -32.54 -22.27
C GLY A 182 -20.73 -31.04 -22.27
N LEU A 183 -21.97 -30.58 -22.03
CA LEU A 183 -22.28 -29.15 -21.93
C LEU A 183 -21.58 -28.49 -20.72
N LEU A 184 -21.59 -29.17 -19.59
CA LEU A 184 -20.90 -28.66 -18.39
C LEU A 184 -19.38 -28.60 -18.59
N ASP A 185 -18.81 -29.69 -19.12
CA ASP A 185 -17.36 -29.78 -19.39
C ASP A 185 -16.95 -28.65 -20.34
N GLY A 186 -17.67 -28.48 -21.45
CA GLY A 186 -17.34 -27.43 -22.43
C GLY A 186 -17.45 -26.04 -21.86
N GLY A 187 -18.55 -25.74 -21.18
CA GLY A 187 -18.78 -24.39 -20.61
C GLY A 187 -17.77 -23.98 -19.59
N ILE A 188 -17.50 -24.83 -18.59
CA ILE A 188 -16.55 -24.52 -17.53
C ILE A 188 -15.11 -24.51 -18.07
N LEU A 189 -14.80 -25.43 -19.01
CA LEU A 189 -13.45 -25.49 -19.61
C LEU A 189 -13.12 -24.21 -20.40
N VAL A 190 -14.07 -23.71 -21.21
CA VAL A 190 -13.90 -22.47 -21.96
C VAL A 190 -13.69 -21.28 -20.99
N LEU A 191 -14.49 -21.22 -19.93
CA LEU A 191 -14.34 -20.17 -18.91
C LEU A 191 -12.97 -20.27 -18.19
N ALA A 192 -12.54 -21.48 -17.86
CA ALA A 192 -11.25 -21.72 -17.22
C ALA A 192 -10.08 -21.29 -18.13
N LEU A 193 -10.16 -21.65 -19.42
CA LEU A 193 -9.14 -21.27 -20.39
C LEU A 193 -9.09 -19.74 -20.58
N PHE A 194 -10.25 -19.11 -20.70
CA PHE A 194 -10.34 -17.65 -20.83
C PHE A 194 -9.72 -16.95 -19.61
N THR A 195 -10.06 -17.39 -18.41
CA THR A 195 -9.51 -16.79 -17.17
C THR A 195 -8.03 -17.08 -17.00
N LEU A 196 -7.54 -18.24 -17.46
CA LEU A 196 -6.11 -18.57 -17.44
C LEU A 196 -5.34 -17.63 -18.37
N ILE A 197 -5.81 -17.46 -19.61
CA ILE A 197 -5.19 -16.57 -20.60
C ILE A 197 -5.17 -15.12 -20.05
N ALA A 198 -6.30 -14.65 -19.51
CA ALA A 198 -6.39 -13.34 -18.89
C ALA A 198 -5.39 -13.19 -17.73
N GLY A 199 -5.23 -14.24 -16.92
CA GLY A 199 -4.29 -14.27 -15.82
C GLY A 199 -2.83 -14.17 -16.26
N LEU A 200 -2.48 -14.87 -17.32
CA LEU A 200 -1.13 -14.87 -17.89
C LEU A 200 -0.79 -13.51 -18.51
N ILE A 201 -1.71 -12.94 -19.32
CA ILE A 201 -1.54 -11.63 -19.96
C ILE A 201 -1.38 -10.52 -18.90
N ASN A 202 -2.23 -10.51 -17.90
CA ASN A 202 -2.24 -9.50 -16.85
C ASN A 202 -1.24 -9.78 -15.72
N ARG A 203 -0.51 -10.91 -15.78
CA ARG A 203 0.41 -11.38 -14.73
C ARG A 203 -0.24 -11.41 -13.34
N ASN A 204 -1.50 -11.80 -13.27
CA ASN A 204 -2.26 -11.79 -12.03
C ASN A 204 -2.51 -13.21 -11.53
N ARG A 205 -1.89 -13.55 -10.41
CA ARG A 205 -1.96 -14.88 -9.81
C ARG A 205 -3.38 -15.31 -9.40
N THR A 206 -4.23 -14.35 -9.05
CA THR A 206 -5.61 -14.63 -8.63
C THR A 206 -6.42 -15.23 -9.77
N TYR A 207 -6.21 -14.77 -11.01
CA TYR A 207 -6.91 -15.34 -12.18
C TYR A 207 -6.44 -16.75 -12.51
N VAL A 208 -5.15 -17.01 -12.39
CA VAL A 208 -4.58 -18.34 -12.58
C VAL A 208 -5.18 -19.30 -11.54
N LEU A 209 -5.27 -18.87 -10.29
CA LEU A 209 -5.86 -19.64 -9.20
C LEU A 209 -7.36 -19.87 -9.42
N PHE A 210 -8.08 -18.86 -9.96
CA PHE A 210 -9.51 -19.01 -10.29
C PHE A 210 -9.70 -20.00 -11.43
N ALA A 211 -8.85 -19.98 -12.45
CA ALA A 211 -8.89 -20.98 -13.53
C ALA A 211 -8.65 -22.40 -12.99
N ALA A 212 -7.69 -22.57 -12.10
CA ALA A 212 -7.44 -23.85 -11.41
C ALA A 212 -8.67 -24.28 -10.60
N TRP A 213 -9.32 -23.35 -9.90
CA TRP A 213 -10.53 -23.60 -9.13
C TRP A 213 -11.68 -24.06 -10.04
N LEU A 214 -11.84 -23.46 -11.22
CA LEU A 214 -12.88 -23.88 -12.19
C LEU A 214 -12.65 -25.32 -12.66
N VAL A 215 -11.42 -25.70 -12.94
CA VAL A 215 -11.08 -27.07 -13.37
C VAL A 215 -11.37 -28.08 -12.24
N VAL A 216 -10.97 -27.75 -11.01
CA VAL A 216 -11.21 -28.61 -9.85
C VAL A 216 -12.70 -28.67 -9.51
N ASN A 217 -13.42 -27.54 -9.67
CA ASN A 217 -14.88 -27.46 -9.51
C ASN A 217 -15.60 -28.35 -10.55
N LEU A 218 -15.13 -28.34 -11.80
CA LEU A 218 -15.64 -29.24 -12.85
C LEU A 218 -15.46 -30.71 -12.45
N ARG A 219 -14.27 -31.07 -11.97
CA ARG A 219 -14.00 -32.45 -11.52
C ARG A 219 -14.86 -32.82 -10.31
N MET A 220 -15.09 -31.87 -9.39
CA MET A 220 -15.97 -32.07 -8.23
C MET A 220 -17.43 -32.29 -8.66
N ALA A 221 -17.89 -31.49 -9.63
CA ALA A 221 -19.24 -31.64 -10.21
C ALA A 221 -19.40 -33.01 -10.90
N ALA A 222 -18.38 -33.45 -11.66
CA ALA A 222 -18.38 -34.76 -12.29
C ALA A 222 -18.44 -35.89 -11.23
N LEU A 223 -17.73 -35.75 -10.13
CA LEU A 223 -17.79 -36.68 -9.00
C LEU A 223 -19.20 -36.73 -8.38
N SER A 224 -19.80 -35.56 -8.17
CA SER A 224 -21.15 -35.47 -7.57
C SER A 224 -22.23 -36.08 -8.45
N MET A 225 -22.15 -35.90 -9.76
CA MET A 225 -23.14 -36.33 -10.71
C MET A 225 -22.96 -37.78 -11.19
N GLY A 226 -21.81 -38.40 -10.86
CA GLY A 226 -21.51 -39.77 -11.28
C GLY A 226 -20.84 -39.85 -12.65
N TRP A 227 -20.32 -38.76 -13.17
CA TRP A 227 -19.56 -38.70 -14.43
C TRP A 227 -18.06 -38.92 -14.24
N ASP A 228 -17.64 -39.24 -13.03
CA ASP A 228 -16.23 -39.24 -12.63
C ASP A 228 -15.37 -40.31 -13.33
N GLN A 229 -16.01 -41.33 -13.98
CA GLN A 229 -15.33 -42.29 -14.83
C GLN A 229 -14.86 -41.72 -16.17
N GLN A 230 -15.43 -40.61 -16.59
CA GLN A 230 -15.04 -39.93 -17.82
C GLN A 230 -14.42 -38.60 -17.49
N TRP A 231 -13.36 -38.25 -18.19
CA TRP A 231 -12.70 -36.96 -18.04
C TRP A 231 -12.20 -36.48 -19.40
N LEU A 232 -12.79 -35.41 -19.87
CA LEU A 232 -12.46 -34.79 -21.16
C LEU A 232 -12.45 -35.79 -22.33
N GLY A 233 -13.47 -36.65 -22.39
CA GLY A 233 -13.63 -37.61 -23.46
C GLY A 233 -12.89 -38.93 -23.29
N HIS A 234 -12.13 -39.07 -22.21
CA HIS A 234 -11.37 -40.30 -21.91
C HIS A 234 -11.98 -41.04 -20.72
N THR A 235 -12.01 -42.36 -20.79
CA THR A 235 -12.41 -43.22 -19.66
C THR A 235 -11.25 -43.38 -18.71
N ILE A 236 -11.48 -43.15 -17.42
CA ILE A 236 -10.51 -43.33 -16.37
C ILE A 236 -10.58 -44.75 -15.86
N PRO A 237 -9.46 -45.51 -15.85
CA PRO A 237 -9.45 -46.84 -15.24
C PRO A 237 -9.89 -46.78 -13.78
N TYR A 238 -10.64 -47.79 -13.35
CA TYR A 238 -11.22 -47.82 -12.00
C TYR A 238 -10.16 -47.74 -10.90
N GLU A 239 -9.02 -48.37 -11.13
CA GLU A 239 -7.87 -48.33 -10.17
C GLU A 239 -7.45 -46.89 -9.83
N TRP A 240 -7.39 -46.03 -10.85
CA TRP A 240 -7.05 -44.62 -10.69
C TRP A 240 -8.17 -43.83 -10.00
N LEU A 241 -9.43 -44.23 -10.23
CA LEU A 241 -10.59 -43.57 -9.65
C LEU A 241 -10.59 -43.62 -8.13
N GLN A 242 -10.12 -44.73 -7.55
CA GLN A 242 -10.03 -44.90 -6.10
C GLN A 242 -9.13 -43.82 -5.45
N THR A 243 -8.03 -43.46 -6.10
CA THR A 243 -7.11 -42.42 -5.64
C THR A 243 -7.57 -41.03 -6.06
N MET A 244 -8.13 -40.90 -7.25
CA MET A 244 -8.56 -39.59 -7.78
C MET A 244 -9.77 -39.01 -7.02
N ARG A 245 -10.66 -39.85 -6.46
CA ARG A 245 -11.83 -39.37 -5.70
C ARG A 245 -11.42 -38.60 -4.44
N PRO A 246 -10.65 -39.18 -3.49
CA PRO A 246 -10.20 -38.41 -2.32
C PRO A 246 -9.32 -37.22 -2.69
N LEU A 247 -8.47 -37.38 -3.70
CA LEU A 247 -7.60 -36.29 -4.17
C LEU A 247 -8.43 -35.13 -4.75
N THR A 248 -9.52 -35.40 -5.48
CA THR A 248 -10.43 -34.37 -5.98
C THR A 248 -11.04 -33.57 -4.83
N LEU A 249 -11.51 -34.27 -3.78
CA LEU A 249 -12.08 -33.60 -2.59
C LEU A 249 -11.06 -32.73 -1.89
N ALA A 250 -9.84 -33.23 -1.69
CA ALA A 250 -8.75 -32.50 -1.04
C ALA A 250 -8.33 -31.28 -1.88
N LEU A 251 -8.16 -31.43 -3.19
CA LEU A 251 -7.81 -30.34 -4.09
C LEU A 251 -8.90 -29.26 -4.12
N TYR A 252 -10.16 -29.67 -4.17
CA TYR A 252 -11.28 -28.75 -4.14
C TYR A 252 -11.27 -27.90 -2.87
N TYR A 253 -11.03 -28.53 -1.72
CA TYR A 253 -10.88 -27.86 -0.44
C TYR A 253 -9.71 -26.85 -0.48
N VAL A 254 -8.52 -27.27 -0.88
CA VAL A 254 -7.30 -26.46 -0.88
C VAL A 254 -7.45 -25.24 -1.82
N VAL A 255 -7.91 -25.50 -3.05
CA VAL A 255 -7.98 -24.44 -4.07
C VAL A 255 -9.10 -23.44 -3.72
N THR A 256 -10.24 -23.92 -3.21
CA THR A 256 -11.35 -23.05 -2.78
C THR A 256 -10.90 -22.11 -1.67
N PHE A 257 -10.21 -22.64 -0.67
CA PHE A 257 -9.74 -21.83 0.45
C PHE A 257 -8.62 -20.87 0.02
N THR A 258 -7.69 -21.33 -0.81
CA THR A 258 -6.59 -20.49 -1.32
C THR A 258 -7.15 -19.33 -2.16
N LEU A 259 -8.15 -19.61 -2.98
CA LEU A 259 -8.85 -18.58 -3.78
C LEU A 259 -9.54 -17.56 -2.87
N PHE A 260 -10.24 -18.01 -1.82
CA PHE A 260 -10.88 -17.12 -0.84
C PHE A 260 -9.86 -16.16 -0.21
N VAL A 261 -8.74 -16.69 0.27
CA VAL A 261 -7.70 -15.88 0.92
C VAL A 261 -7.03 -14.92 -0.08
N SER A 262 -6.78 -15.39 -1.31
CA SER A 262 -6.18 -14.56 -2.37
C SER A 262 -7.11 -13.40 -2.77
N LEU A 263 -8.38 -13.71 -2.93
CA LEU A 263 -9.40 -12.75 -3.40
C LEU A 263 -9.68 -11.66 -2.37
N LEU A 264 -9.74 -12.03 -1.09
CA LEU A 264 -10.15 -11.11 -0.01
C LEU A 264 -8.97 -10.75 0.91
N ARG A 265 -7.75 -10.76 0.39
CA ARG A 265 -6.52 -10.54 1.16
C ARG A 265 -6.54 -9.23 1.93
N ASP A 266 -6.89 -8.14 1.24
CA ASP A 266 -6.85 -6.78 1.81
C ASP A 266 -7.97 -6.58 2.85
N GLU A 267 -9.13 -7.18 2.61
CA GLU A 267 -10.25 -7.14 3.54
C GLU A 267 -9.96 -7.99 4.80
N LEU A 268 -9.35 -9.16 4.61
CA LEU A 268 -8.96 -10.03 5.74
C LEU A 268 -7.94 -9.33 6.65
N ALA A 269 -7.02 -8.56 6.10
CA ALA A 269 -6.05 -7.79 6.88
C ALA A 269 -6.74 -6.76 7.80
N LYS A 270 -7.85 -6.18 7.35
CA LYS A 270 -8.61 -5.17 8.10
C LYS A 270 -9.49 -5.76 9.22
N VAL A 271 -9.82 -7.06 9.13
CA VAL A 271 -10.74 -7.72 10.08
C VAL A 271 -10.02 -8.26 11.31
N GLY A 272 -8.75 -8.64 11.22
CA GLY A 272 -7.94 -8.98 12.38
C GLY A 272 -8.01 -10.43 12.88
N TYR A 273 -8.57 -11.36 12.09
CA TYR A 273 -8.67 -12.79 12.46
C TYR A 273 -7.72 -13.65 11.62
N ALA A 274 -6.49 -13.18 11.40
CA ALA A 274 -5.49 -13.85 10.55
C ALA A 274 -5.17 -15.27 11.02
N PHE A 275 -5.24 -15.54 12.32
CA PHE A 275 -4.94 -16.87 12.88
C PHE A 275 -5.91 -17.95 12.35
N LEU A 276 -7.19 -17.61 12.12
CA LEU A 276 -8.16 -18.56 11.57
C LEU A 276 -7.80 -18.99 10.15
N SER A 277 -7.42 -18.02 9.30
CA SER A 277 -6.98 -18.34 7.93
C SER A 277 -5.68 -19.13 7.93
N THR A 278 -4.79 -18.87 8.88
CA THR A 278 -3.53 -19.60 9.05
C THR A 278 -3.79 -21.04 9.48
N ALA A 279 -4.73 -21.27 10.41
CA ALA A 279 -5.10 -22.60 10.87
C ALA A 279 -5.62 -23.48 9.71
N ILE A 280 -6.49 -22.90 8.84
CA ILE A 280 -6.99 -23.65 7.68
C ILE A 280 -5.86 -23.93 6.66
N LYS A 281 -4.97 -22.98 6.44
CA LYS A 281 -3.80 -23.20 5.55
C LYS A 281 -2.98 -24.40 6.03
N TRP A 282 -2.76 -24.53 7.33
CA TRP A 282 -2.01 -25.64 7.91
C TRP A 282 -2.76 -26.98 7.77
N SER A 283 -4.10 -26.97 7.70
CA SER A 283 -4.87 -28.21 7.48
C SER A 283 -4.77 -28.72 6.03
N CYS A 284 -4.40 -27.87 5.07
CA CYS A 284 -4.34 -28.26 3.65
C CYS A 284 -3.31 -29.36 3.38
N VAL A 285 -2.12 -29.29 3.99
CA VAL A 285 -1.03 -30.21 3.74
C VAL A 285 -1.36 -31.62 4.25
N PRO A 286 -1.76 -31.79 5.54
CA PRO A 286 -2.14 -33.14 5.99
C PRO A 286 -3.34 -33.70 5.24
N LEU A 287 -4.32 -32.89 4.84
CA LEU A 287 -5.44 -33.37 4.04
C LEU A 287 -5.02 -33.95 2.69
N LEU A 288 -4.07 -33.30 2.01
CA LEU A 288 -3.53 -33.83 0.74
C LEU A 288 -2.76 -35.13 0.95
N LEU A 289 -1.99 -35.24 2.02
CA LEU A 289 -1.26 -36.47 2.36
C LEU A 289 -2.23 -37.61 2.69
N LEU A 290 -3.25 -37.33 3.50
CA LEU A 290 -4.26 -38.31 3.89
C LEU A 290 -5.11 -38.78 2.68
N ALA A 291 -5.35 -37.87 1.71
CA ALA A 291 -6.08 -38.20 0.48
C ALA A 291 -5.37 -39.26 -0.38
N VAL A 292 -4.05 -39.32 -0.28
CA VAL A 292 -3.24 -40.32 -1.01
C VAL A 292 -3.03 -41.59 -0.16
N ALA A 293 -2.90 -41.41 1.16
CA ALA A 293 -2.50 -42.51 2.08
C ALA A 293 -3.67 -43.37 2.53
N LEU A 294 -4.91 -42.81 2.61
CA LEU A 294 -6.06 -43.52 3.19
C LEU A 294 -7.02 -44.04 2.11
N PRO A 295 -7.65 -45.18 2.35
CA PRO A 295 -8.79 -45.61 1.53
C PRO A 295 -9.92 -44.59 1.55
N TYR A 296 -10.67 -44.53 0.46
CA TYR A 296 -11.73 -43.53 0.24
C TYR A 296 -12.73 -43.49 1.40
N ALA A 297 -13.16 -44.66 1.88
CA ALA A 297 -14.15 -44.78 2.97
C ALA A 297 -13.65 -44.17 4.30
N GLN A 298 -12.35 -44.27 4.57
CA GLN A 298 -11.73 -43.72 5.79
C GLN A 298 -11.44 -42.22 5.65
N PHE A 299 -11.10 -41.77 4.45
CA PHE A 299 -10.82 -40.35 4.17
C PHE A 299 -12.08 -39.47 4.24
N LEU A 300 -13.23 -40.01 3.80
CA LEU A 300 -14.49 -39.26 3.70
C LEU A 300 -14.93 -38.58 5.02
N PRO A 301 -14.99 -39.27 6.16
CA PRO A 301 -15.39 -38.58 7.40
C PRO A 301 -14.43 -37.45 7.79
N ILE A 302 -13.14 -37.63 7.54
CA ILE A 302 -12.10 -36.64 7.88
C ILE A 302 -12.34 -35.36 7.06
N ILE A 303 -12.46 -35.50 5.73
CA ILE A 303 -12.68 -34.33 4.86
C ILE A 303 -14.02 -33.64 5.16
N TRP A 304 -15.08 -34.39 5.50
CA TRP A 304 -16.38 -33.81 5.87
C TRP A 304 -16.27 -32.93 7.12
N VAL A 305 -15.57 -33.42 8.17
CA VAL A 305 -15.35 -32.64 9.41
C VAL A 305 -14.52 -31.41 9.12
N CYS A 306 -13.39 -31.57 8.42
CA CYS A 306 -12.50 -30.45 8.07
C CYS A 306 -13.20 -29.40 7.21
N ALA A 307 -13.95 -29.85 6.20
CA ALA A 307 -14.69 -28.95 5.31
C ALA A 307 -15.81 -28.23 6.06
N GLY A 308 -16.52 -28.92 6.93
CA GLY A 308 -17.60 -28.34 7.75
C GLY A 308 -17.07 -27.24 8.69
N LEU A 309 -15.99 -27.53 9.41
CA LEU A 309 -15.35 -26.55 10.32
C LEU A 309 -14.80 -25.35 9.53
N SER A 310 -14.10 -25.61 8.43
CA SER A 310 -13.53 -24.54 7.60
C SER A 310 -14.61 -23.66 6.99
N LEU A 311 -15.72 -24.27 6.62
CA LEU A 311 -16.88 -23.55 6.08
C LEU A 311 -17.49 -22.61 7.11
N LEU A 312 -17.63 -23.06 8.35
CA LEU A 312 -18.11 -22.19 9.46
C LEU A 312 -17.17 -20.99 9.68
N VAL A 313 -15.85 -21.25 9.64
CA VAL A 313 -14.85 -20.18 9.76
C VAL A 313 -14.97 -19.20 8.57
N LEU A 314 -15.14 -19.74 7.36
CA LEU A 314 -15.24 -18.91 6.16
C LEU A 314 -16.49 -18.02 6.20
N LEU A 315 -17.65 -18.56 6.62
CA LEU A 315 -18.87 -17.79 6.81
C LEU A 315 -18.71 -16.70 7.87
N PHE A 316 -18.06 -17.04 8.98
CA PHE A 316 -17.76 -16.08 10.04
C PHE A 316 -16.88 -14.92 9.50
N LEU A 317 -15.81 -15.27 8.76
CA LEU A 317 -14.91 -14.26 8.18
C LEU A 317 -15.64 -13.38 7.16
N LEU A 318 -16.48 -13.97 6.30
CA LEU A 318 -17.29 -13.22 5.33
C LEU A 318 -18.27 -12.27 6.03
N ALA A 319 -18.94 -12.73 7.08
CA ALA A 319 -19.84 -11.88 7.87
C ALA A 319 -19.09 -10.70 8.48
N LYS A 320 -17.88 -10.93 9.01
CA LYS A 320 -17.04 -9.88 9.57
C LYS A 320 -16.54 -8.91 8.50
N ILE A 321 -16.12 -9.42 7.34
CA ILE A 321 -15.71 -8.58 6.21
C ILE A 321 -16.88 -7.70 5.77
N PHE A 322 -18.05 -8.30 5.57
CA PHE A 322 -19.26 -7.60 5.12
C PHE A 322 -19.64 -6.46 6.08
N THR A 323 -19.63 -6.74 7.39
CA THR A 323 -20.02 -5.74 8.39
C THR A 323 -18.99 -4.63 8.57
N ARG A 324 -17.69 -4.92 8.37
CA ARG A 324 -16.61 -3.94 8.59
C ARG A 324 -16.20 -3.16 7.34
N THR A 325 -16.18 -3.79 6.18
CA THR A 325 -15.61 -3.19 4.96
C THR A 325 -16.66 -2.76 3.93
N ARG A 326 -17.87 -3.32 3.98
CA ARG A 326 -18.96 -3.11 3.02
C ARG A 326 -18.49 -3.34 1.56
N SER A 327 -17.53 -4.24 1.36
CA SER A 327 -16.93 -4.53 0.05
C SER A 327 -17.97 -5.23 -0.86
N ARG A 328 -18.16 -4.69 -2.07
CA ARG A 328 -19.04 -5.30 -3.10
C ARG A 328 -18.47 -6.64 -3.58
N ALA A 329 -17.15 -6.74 -3.75
CA ALA A 329 -16.50 -8.01 -4.13
C ALA A 329 -16.75 -9.10 -3.09
N ALA A 330 -16.67 -8.76 -1.78
CA ALA A 330 -16.98 -9.67 -0.69
C ALA A 330 -18.45 -10.10 -0.72
N ALA A 331 -19.37 -9.19 -1.07
CA ALA A 331 -20.81 -9.50 -1.19
C ALA A 331 -21.08 -10.51 -2.31
N TRP A 332 -20.50 -10.33 -3.50
CA TRP A 332 -20.62 -11.28 -4.62
C TRP A 332 -20.02 -12.63 -4.27
N TYR A 333 -18.87 -12.65 -3.61
CA TYR A 333 -18.21 -13.89 -3.21
C TYR A 333 -19.02 -14.61 -2.11
N ALA A 334 -19.58 -13.87 -1.16
CA ALA A 334 -20.47 -14.41 -0.14
C ALA A 334 -21.72 -15.04 -0.78
N ALA A 335 -22.30 -14.39 -1.79
CA ALA A 335 -23.41 -14.93 -2.56
C ALA A 335 -23.04 -16.24 -3.26
N ALA A 336 -21.86 -16.29 -3.90
CA ALA A 336 -21.36 -17.50 -4.57
C ALA A 336 -21.23 -18.67 -3.60
N ILE A 337 -20.61 -18.44 -2.44
CA ILE A 337 -20.44 -19.47 -1.40
C ILE A 337 -21.78 -19.89 -0.81
N SER A 338 -22.70 -18.94 -0.61
CA SER A 338 -24.04 -19.23 -0.07
C SER A 338 -24.85 -20.16 -1.00
N VAL A 339 -24.70 -19.99 -2.31
CA VAL A 339 -25.35 -20.86 -3.31
C VAL A 339 -24.79 -22.29 -3.21
N VAL A 340 -23.45 -22.44 -3.12
CA VAL A 340 -22.80 -23.76 -2.98
C VAL A 340 -23.21 -24.42 -1.66
N LEU A 341 -23.23 -23.64 -0.58
CA LEU A 341 -23.65 -24.10 0.74
C LEU A 341 -25.08 -24.60 0.74
N LEU A 342 -25.99 -23.79 0.21
CA LEU A 342 -27.40 -24.12 0.16
C LEU A 342 -27.61 -25.39 -0.67
N ALA A 343 -26.96 -25.49 -1.82
CA ALA A 343 -27.03 -26.66 -2.67
C ALA A 343 -26.51 -27.92 -1.95
N SER A 344 -25.35 -27.80 -1.28
CA SER A 344 -24.77 -28.92 -0.53
C SER A 344 -25.65 -29.33 0.65
N LEU A 345 -26.20 -28.36 1.38
CA LEU A 345 -27.10 -28.60 2.50
C LEU A 345 -28.39 -29.30 2.01
N LEU A 346 -28.97 -28.80 0.92
CA LEU A 346 -30.16 -29.39 0.32
C LEU A 346 -29.89 -30.83 -0.17
N GLU A 347 -28.72 -31.08 -0.76
CA GLU A 347 -28.32 -32.42 -1.21
C GLU A 347 -28.18 -33.39 -0.03
N VAL A 348 -27.51 -32.93 1.06
CA VAL A 348 -27.36 -33.74 2.28
C VAL A 348 -28.71 -33.98 2.95
N ALA A 349 -29.53 -32.93 3.09
CA ALA A 349 -30.87 -33.04 3.69
C ALA A 349 -31.79 -33.95 2.85
N ALA A 350 -31.77 -33.81 1.54
CA ALA A 350 -32.54 -34.66 0.63
C ALA A 350 -32.09 -36.13 0.74
N ALA A 351 -30.79 -36.36 0.87
CA ALA A 351 -30.24 -37.71 1.09
C ALA A 351 -30.66 -38.28 2.44
N ALA A 352 -30.62 -37.48 3.51
CA ALA A 352 -30.95 -37.91 4.86
C ALA A 352 -32.44 -38.15 5.06
N LEU A 353 -33.31 -37.34 4.41
CA LEU A 353 -34.76 -37.39 4.57
C LEU A 353 -35.46 -38.21 3.47
N GLY A 354 -34.73 -38.73 2.51
CA GLY A 354 -35.29 -39.48 1.39
C GLY A 354 -36.09 -38.65 0.37
N LEU A 355 -35.96 -37.32 0.42
CA LEU A 355 -36.78 -36.37 -0.38
C LEU A 355 -36.14 -36.01 -1.73
N LYS A 356 -35.35 -36.90 -2.33
CA LYS A 356 -34.60 -36.62 -3.56
C LYS A 356 -35.48 -36.21 -4.75
N GLY A 357 -36.73 -36.61 -4.76
CA GLY A 357 -37.66 -36.28 -5.86
C GLY A 357 -38.14 -34.83 -5.87
N LEU A 358 -38.13 -34.14 -4.72
CA LEU A 358 -38.67 -32.78 -4.56
C LEU A 358 -37.68 -31.67 -4.90
N LEU A 359 -36.39 -31.97 -4.89
CA LEU A 359 -35.32 -30.98 -4.97
C LEU A 359 -34.45 -31.07 -6.23
N TRP A 360 -35.01 -31.64 -7.30
CA TRP A 360 -34.31 -31.89 -8.58
C TRP A 360 -33.80 -30.62 -9.27
N ALA A 361 -34.37 -29.45 -8.95
CA ALA A 361 -33.99 -28.19 -9.59
C ALA A 361 -32.67 -27.60 -9.04
N PHE A 362 -32.26 -27.98 -7.81
CA PHE A 362 -31.04 -27.52 -7.19
C PHE A 362 -30.04 -28.67 -7.06
N ASN A 363 -29.46 -29.06 -8.16
CA ASN A 363 -28.39 -30.06 -8.13
C ASN A 363 -27.03 -29.39 -8.06
N SER A 364 -25.99 -30.18 -7.78
CA SER A 364 -24.60 -29.71 -7.69
C SER A 364 -24.12 -29.05 -8.99
N LEU A 365 -24.68 -29.39 -10.12
CA LEU A 365 -24.39 -28.82 -11.42
C LEU A 365 -24.84 -27.36 -11.52
N THR A 366 -26.09 -27.07 -11.18
CA THR A 366 -26.63 -25.70 -11.20
C THR A 366 -25.91 -24.82 -10.15
N ALA A 367 -25.59 -25.41 -9.00
CA ALA A 367 -24.82 -24.71 -7.96
C ALA A 367 -23.40 -24.36 -8.46
N ALA A 368 -22.74 -25.29 -9.14
CA ALA A 368 -21.39 -25.05 -9.70
C ALA A 368 -21.41 -23.92 -10.75
N LEU A 369 -22.38 -23.96 -11.67
CA LEU A 369 -22.54 -22.90 -12.68
C LEU A 369 -22.86 -21.55 -12.04
N ALA A 370 -23.83 -21.48 -11.12
CA ALA A 370 -24.24 -20.27 -10.45
C ALA A 370 -23.06 -19.68 -9.63
N SER A 371 -22.35 -20.52 -8.89
CA SER A 371 -21.20 -20.08 -8.11
C SER A 371 -20.06 -19.58 -8.99
N SER A 372 -19.84 -20.22 -10.14
CA SER A 372 -18.82 -19.78 -11.11
C SER A 372 -19.14 -18.40 -11.69
N LEU A 373 -20.42 -18.17 -12.03
CA LEU A 373 -20.88 -16.86 -12.51
C LEU A 373 -20.75 -15.78 -11.43
N LEU A 374 -21.18 -16.05 -10.21
CA LEU A 374 -21.08 -15.09 -9.10
C LEU A 374 -19.61 -14.79 -8.73
N ALA A 375 -18.76 -15.82 -8.75
CA ALA A 375 -17.32 -15.63 -8.52
C ALA A 375 -16.67 -14.81 -9.65
N SER A 376 -17.13 -14.99 -10.91
CA SER A 376 -16.70 -14.17 -12.04
C SER A 376 -17.10 -12.71 -11.86
N LEU A 377 -18.30 -12.44 -11.33
CA LEU A 377 -18.75 -11.08 -10.99
C LEU A 377 -17.88 -10.45 -9.89
N ALA A 378 -17.51 -11.22 -8.88
CA ALA A 378 -16.62 -10.75 -7.81
C ALA A 378 -15.25 -10.34 -8.37
N ILE A 379 -14.71 -11.13 -9.29
CA ILE A 379 -13.43 -10.84 -9.97
C ILE A 379 -13.57 -9.62 -10.87
N ALA A 380 -14.67 -9.52 -11.64
CA ALA A 380 -14.93 -8.36 -12.51
C ALA A 380 -14.99 -7.07 -11.70
N GLU A 381 -15.63 -7.09 -10.54
CA GLU A 381 -15.67 -5.93 -9.63
C GLU A 381 -14.28 -5.56 -9.10
N GLN A 382 -13.45 -6.53 -8.76
CA GLN A 382 -12.05 -6.27 -8.38
C GLN A 382 -11.26 -5.61 -9.52
N ILE A 383 -11.42 -6.10 -10.75
CA ILE A 383 -10.77 -5.51 -11.94
C ILE A 383 -11.19 -4.05 -12.09
N ARG A 384 -12.48 -3.77 -11.99
CA ARG A 384 -13.05 -2.42 -12.11
C ARG A 384 -12.44 -1.48 -11.07
N LEU A 385 -12.41 -1.91 -9.81
CA LEU A 385 -11.85 -1.10 -8.72
C LEU A 385 -10.34 -0.82 -8.92
N ALA A 386 -9.58 -1.84 -9.31
CA ALA A 386 -8.15 -1.69 -9.58
C ALA A 386 -7.89 -0.73 -10.73
N GLN A 387 -8.72 -0.78 -11.78
CA GLN A 387 -8.62 0.12 -12.92
C GLN A 387 -8.97 1.56 -12.54
N GLU A 388 -10.02 1.77 -11.74
CA GLU A 388 -10.40 3.09 -11.22
C GLU A 388 -9.28 3.71 -10.37
N GLN A 389 -8.67 2.92 -9.49
CA GLN A 389 -7.53 3.35 -8.67
C GLN A 389 -6.32 3.74 -9.53
N ARG A 390 -6.04 2.96 -10.56
CA ARG A 390 -4.93 3.24 -11.50
C ARG A 390 -5.16 4.54 -12.25
N LEU A 391 -6.38 4.75 -12.76
CA LEU A 391 -6.74 5.99 -13.48
C LEU A 391 -6.70 7.20 -12.53
N ALA A 392 -7.17 7.06 -11.30
CA ALA A 392 -7.12 8.13 -10.30
C ALA A 392 -5.66 8.50 -9.95
N ALA A 393 -4.79 7.50 -9.76
CA ALA A 393 -3.37 7.73 -9.51
C ALA A 393 -2.68 8.41 -10.69
N GLN A 394 -2.99 8.00 -11.91
CA GLN A 394 -2.47 8.65 -13.13
C GLN A 394 -2.94 10.11 -13.23
N ALA A 395 -4.21 10.38 -12.95
CA ALA A 395 -4.77 11.73 -12.96
C ALA A 395 -4.10 12.61 -11.89
N GLU A 396 -3.84 12.06 -10.71
CA GLU A 396 -3.15 12.77 -9.62
C GLU A 396 -1.69 13.12 -10.01
N LEU A 397 -0.97 12.17 -10.61
CA LEU A 397 0.39 12.42 -11.11
C LEU A 397 0.41 13.49 -12.19
N GLN A 398 -0.55 13.44 -13.13
CA GLN A 398 -0.68 14.44 -14.18
C GLN A 398 -1.02 15.83 -13.61
N HIS A 399 -1.95 15.89 -12.66
CA HIS A 399 -2.31 17.13 -11.97
C HIS A 399 -1.10 17.72 -11.23
N ASN A 400 -0.35 16.89 -10.49
CA ASN A 400 0.86 17.33 -9.80
C ASN A 400 1.90 17.89 -10.78
N TYR A 401 2.11 17.21 -11.92
CA TYR A 401 3.03 17.66 -12.96
C TYR A 401 2.65 19.03 -13.51
N GLU A 402 1.34 19.32 -13.64
CA GLU A 402 0.83 20.58 -14.20
C GLU A 402 0.79 21.73 -13.20
N VAL A 403 0.49 21.46 -11.91
CA VAL A 403 0.18 22.50 -10.90
C VAL A 403 1.37 22.87 -10.03
N LEU A 404 2.36 21.99 -9.88
CA LEU A 404 3.54 22.28 -9.06
C LEU A 404 4.23 23.58 -9.54
N PRO A 405 4.54 24.53 -8.61
CA PRO A 405 5.22 25.79 -8.99
C PRO A 405 6.73 25.60 -9.18
N ILE A 406 7.12 24.46 -9.71
CA ILE A 406 8.50 24.09 -10.01
C ILE A 406 8.54 23.69 -11.48
N GLY A 407 9.42 24.29 -12.25
CA GLY A 407 9.66 23.89 -13.64
C GLY A 407 10.30 22.52 -13.68
N LEU A 408 9.54 21.53 -14.19
CA LEU A 408 10.03 20.17 -14.42
C LEU A 408 10.33 20.04 -15.93
N PHE A 409 11.53 19.61 -16.27
CA PHE A 409 11.92 19.53 -17.67
C PHE A 409 13.06 18.53 -17.88
N THR A 410 13.16 18.08 -19.12
CA THR A 410 14.20 17.14 -19.54
C THR A 410 15.03 17.76 -20.65
N LEU A 411 16.36 17.69 -20.52
CA LEU A 411 17.31 18.15 -21.52
C LEU A 411 18.10 16.95 -22.08
N ASP A 412 18.46 17.05 -23.35
CA ASP A 412 19.49 16.15 -23.88
C ASP A 412 20.89 16.62 -23.46
N LEU A 413 21.93 15.85 -23.79
CA LEU A 413 23.32 16.19 -23.42
C LEU A 413 23.87 17.39 -24.19
N GLN A 414 23.12 17.93 -25.14
CA GLN A 414 23.43 19.16 -25.89
C GLN A 414 22.66 20.36 -25.31
N GLY A 415 21.85 20.14 -24.28
CA GLY A 415 21.04 21.19 -23.63
C GLY A 415 19.75 21.54 -24.35
N ARG A 416 19.26 20.67 -25.25
CA ARG A 416 17.97 20.89 -25.92
C ARG A 416 16.84 20.34 -25.10
N LEU A 417 15.73 21.07 -25.07
CA LEU A 417 14.55 20.72 -24.30
C LEU A 417 13.77 19.58 -24.94
N SER A 418 13.64 18.44 -24.25
CA SER A 418 12.81 17.30 -24.68
C SER A 418 11.39 17.41 -24.19
N SER A 419 11.19 17.78 -22.91
CA SER A 419 9.87 17.95 -22.30
C SER A 419 9.91 19.03 -21.23
N ALA A 420 8.77 19.64 -20.96
CA ALA A 420 8.61 20.65 -19.90
C ALA A 420 7.16 20.69 -19.41
N ASN A 421 7.00 20.94 -18.12
CA ASN A 421 5.69 21.20 -17.55
C ASN A 421 5.28 22.68 -17.76
N PRO A 422 4.01 23.04 -17.59
CA PRO A 422 3.58 24.43 -17.75
C PRO A 422 4.27 25.41 -16.79
N ALA A 423 4.66 24.97 -15.60
CA ALA A 423 5.34 25.82 -14.62
C ALA A 423 6.67 26.37 -15.17
N LEU A 424 7.43 25.60 -15.96
CA LEU A 424 8.67 26.09 -16.58
C LEU A 424 8.38 27.28 -17.52
N GLN A 425 7.27 27.18 -18.28
CA GLN A 425 6.85 28.27 -19.18
C GLN A 425 6.54 29.56 -18.39
N HIS A 426 5.83 29.41 -17.29
CA HIS A 426 5.50 30.55 -16.39
C HIS A 426 6.73 31.16 -15.76
N LEU A 427 7.64 30.31 -15.24
CA LEU A 427 8.86 30.79 -14.56
C LEU A 427 9.80 31.56 -15.49
N LEU A 428 9.88 31.15 -16.77
CA LEU A 428 10.75 31.77 -17.74
C LEU A 428 10.03 32.82 -18.61
N GLY A 429 8.70 32.97 -18.47
CA GLY A 429 7.89 33.93 -19.21
C GLY A 429 7.79 33.63 -20.69
N GLU A 430 7.90 32.35 -21.09
CA GLU A 430 7.96 31.94 -22.49
C GLU A 430 7.01 30.80 -22.83
N THR A 431 6.63 30.71 -24.08
CA THR A 431 5.86 29.57 -24.58
C THR A 431 6.77 28.36 -24.78
N GLU A 432 6.18 27.17 -24.86
CA GLU A 432 6.94 25.93 -25.11
C GLU A 432 7.75 26.02 -26.42
N ALA A 433 7.21 26.66 -27.46
CA ALA A 433 7.91 26.87 -28.73
C ALA A 433 9.17 27.74 -28.54
N GLY A 434 9.06 28.80 -27.73
CA GLY A 434 10.19 29.66 -27.39
C GLY A 434 11.26 28.92 -26.60
N LEU A 435 10.83 28.10 -25.64
CA LEU A 435 11.76 27.29 -24.83
C LEU A 435 12.52 26.27 -25.67
N ARG A 436 11.89 25.71 -26.73
CA ARG A 436 12.53 24.77 -27.65
C ARG A 436 13.42 25.44 -28.70
N ALA A 437 13.22 26.73 -28.95
CA ALA A 437 13.98 27.48 -29.96
C ALA A 437 15.44 27.72 -29.56
N GLN A 438 15.76 27.75 -28.28
CA GLN A 438 17.10 28.01 -27.75
C GLN A 438 17.53 26.84 -26.87
N THR A 439 18.80 26.50 -26.94
CA THR A 439 19.39 25.51 -26.01
C THR A 439 19.63 26.13 -24.62
N TRP A 440 19.76 25.29 -23.62
CA TRP A 440 20.06 25.75 -22.25
C TRP A 440 21.36 26.58 -22.18
N PRO A 441 22.48 26.17 -22.82
CA PRO A 441 23.69 27.02 -22.82
C PRO A 441 23.53 28.35 -23.57
N GLU A 442 22.67 28.44 -24.57
CA GLU A 442 22.37 29.74 -25.24
C GLU A 442 21.59 30.68 -24.33
N ARG A 443 20.74 30.14 -23.48
CA ARG A 443 19.88 30.92 -22.59
C ARG A 443 20.60 31.37 -21.30
N PHE A 444 21.33 30.47 -20.66
CA PHE A 444 21.94 30.70 -19.34
C PHE A 444 23.48 30.77 -19.36
N GLY A 445 24.05 30.66 -20.53
CA GLY A 445 25.49 30.76 -20.73
C GLY A 445 26.21 29.39 -20.70
N PRO A 446 27.27 29.24 -21.54
CA PRO A 446 28.01 27.98 -21.62
C PRO A 446 28.74 27.60 -20.31
N THR A 447 29.15 28.60 -19.53
CA THR A 447 29.86 28.36 -18.25
C THR A 447 28.96 27.59 -17.26
N HIS A 448 27.70 28.06 -17.11
CA HIS A 448 26.73 27.41 -16.24
C HIS A 448 26.36 26.01 -16.73
N TRP A 449 26.21 25.86 -18.05
CA TRP A 449 25.91 24.57 -18.67
C TRP A 449 27.02 23.55 -18.41
N ASN A 450 28.28 23.96 -18.64
CA ASN A 450 29.43 23.08 -18.47
C ASN A 450 29.58 22.67 -16.98
N ALA A 451 29.36 23.61 -16.06
CA ALA A 451 29.39 23.33 -14.62
C ALA A 451 28.30 22.33 -14.24
N LEU A 452 27.07 22.55 -14.73
CA LEU A 452 25.92 21.65 -14.48
C LEU A 452 26.21 20.23 -14.99
N LEU A 453 26.69 20.13 -16.22
CA LEU A 453 26.98 18.85 -16.88
C LEU A 453 28.14 18.10 -16.21
N GLU A 454 29.23 18.82 -15.88
CA GLU A 454 30.40 18.24 -15.20
C GLU A 454 30.04 17.73 -13.80
N GLN A 455 29.32 18.53 -13.04
CA GLN A 455 28.90 18.16 -11.68
C GLN A 455 27.96 16.94 -11.72
N THR A 456 27.00 16.93 -12.68
CA THR A 456 26.07 15.81 -12.83
C THR A 456 26.81 14.53 -13.24
N ARG A 457 27.81 14.63 -14.13
CA ARG A 457 28.62 13.46 -14.55
C ARG A 457 29.46 12.89 -13.40
N ARG A 458 30.00 13.75 -12.53
CA ARG A 458 30.87 13.33 -11.41
C ARG A 458 30.06 12.73 -10.24
N HIS A 459 28.92 13.33 -9.92
CA HIS A 459 28.18 13.03 -8.69
C HIS A 459 26.79 12.41 -8.92
N GLY A 460 26.36 12.27 -10.17
CA GLY A 460 25.02 11.80 -10.52
C GLY A 460 23.95 12.89 -10.47
N THR A 461 24.21 13.96 -9.68
CA THR A 461 23.32 15.11 -9.52
C THR A 461 24.11 16.39 -9.49
N ALA A 462 23.46 17.50 -9.85
CA ALA A 462 24.04 18.85 -9.77
C ALA A 462 23.00 19.82 -9.23
N GLU A 463 23.50 20.89 -8.57
CA GLU A 463 22.66 21.98 -8.06
C GLU A 463 23.41 23.30 -8.28
N LEU A 464 22.80 24.23 -9.01
CA LEU A 464 23.39 25.53 -9.31
C LEU A 464 22.35 26.63 -9.16
N GLU A 465 22.82 27.83 -8.79
CA GLU A 465 21.99 29.04 -8.80
C GLU A 465 22.26 29.81 -10.09
N LEU A 466 21.18 30.30 -10.70
CA LEU A 466 21.20 31.08 -11.92
C LEU A 466 20.54 32.43 -11.66
N GLN A 467 21.00 33.47 -12.36
CA GLN A 467 20.31 34.75 -12.41
C GLN A 467 19.76 34.98 -13.82
N HIS A 468 18.53 35.35 -13.91
CA HIS A 468 17.87 35.60 -15.19
C HIS A 468 17.04 36.88 -15.09
N GLN A 469 16.99 37.63 -16.17
CA GLN A 469 16.18 38.85 -16.25
C GLN A 469 15.16 38.69 -17.36
N THR A 470 13.89 38.62 -16.96
CA THR A 470 12.77 38.51 -17.89
C THR A 470 12.18 39.93 -18.07
N GLY A 471 12.56 40.59 -19.16
CA GLY A 471 12.03 41.92 -19.47
C GLY A 471 12.55 43.02 -18.54
N PRO A 472 11.73 44.07 -18.25
CA PRO A 472 12.13 45.19 -17.41
C PRO A 472 12.11 44.94 -15.90
N GLU A 473 11.67 43.76 -15.49
CA GLU A 473 11.58 43.41 -14.08
C GLU A 473 12.97 43.16 -13.46
N PRO A 474 13.10 43.26 -12.12
CA PRO A 474 14.38 42.96 -11.46
C PRO A 474 14.82 41.52 -11.69
N ARG A 475 16.13 41.30 -11.68
CA ARG A 475 16.71 39.98 -11.90
C ARG A 475 16.17 38.95 -10.91
N GLN A 476 15.64 37.88 -11.43
CA GLN A 476 15.16 36.74 -10.67
C GLN A 476 16.32 35.78 -10.39
N ARG A 477 16.24 35.11 -9.27
CA ARG A 477 17.20 34.06 -8.90
C ARG A 477 16.52 32.70 -8.99
N PHE A 478 17.09 31.82 -9.78
CA PHE A 478 16.59 30.45 -9.97
C PHE A 478 17.60 29.44 -9.39
N GLN A 479 17.07 28.38 -8.81
CA GLN A 479 17.85 27.21 -8.45
C GLN A 479 17.52 26.11 -9.47
N VAL A 480 18.53 25.63 -10.18
CA VAL A 480 18.38 24.47 -11.07
C VAL A 480 19.02 23.25 -10.40
N ARG A 481 18.28 22.17 -10.40
CA ARG A 481 18.82 20.85 -10.03
C ARG A 481 18.70 19.94 -11.24
N ALA A 482 19.73 19.12 -11.46
CA ALA A 482 19.76 18.16 -12.58
C ALA A 482 20.21 16.80 -12.08
N ALA A 483 19.63 15.74 -12.65
CA ALA A 483 20.04 14.36 -12.40
C ALA A 483 20.18 13.64 -13.73
N LEU A 484 21.21 12.80 -13.86
CA LEU A 484 21.46 12.03 -15.08
C LEU A 484 20.56 10.78 -15.11
N ALA A 485 19.73 10.64 -16.15
CA ALA A 485 18.82 9.53 -16.36
C ALA A 485 19.07 8.95 -17.77
N GLY A 486 19.97 7.98 -17.85
CA GLY A 486 20.38 7.42 -19.12
C GLY A 486 21.19 8.43 -19.94
N ASP A 487 20.66 8.82 -21.09
CA ASP A 487 21.26 9.79 -22.01
C ASP A 487 20.66 11.19 -21.89
N LYS A 488 19.87 11.45 -20.83
CA LYS A 488 19.16 12.70 -20.64
C LYS A 488 19.39 13.23 -19.22
N LEU A 489 19.17 14.53 -19.06
CA LEU A 489 19.17 15.22 -17.76
C LEU A 489 17.72 15.51 -17.37
N GLU A 490 17.29 14.97 -16.24
CA GLU A 490 16.03 15.35 -15.60
C GLU A 490 16.32 16.55 -14.69
N CYS A 491 15.63 17.64 -14.93
CA CYS A 491 15.93 18.91 -14.32
C CYS A 491 14.70 19.50 -13.62
N THR A 492 14.98 20.25 -12.54
CA THR A 492 13.98 21.11 -11.91
C THR A 492 14.50 22.54 -11.87
N LEU A 493 13.60 23.51 -12.06
CA LEU A 493 13.88 24.95 -11.93
C LEU A 493 12.92 25.53 -10.88
N GLN A 494 13.48 26.19 -9.88
CA GLN A 494 12.70 26.81 -8.81
C GLN A 494 13.10 28.27 -8.67
N ASP A 495 12.11 29.18 -8.59
CA ASP A 495 12.36 30.57 -8.25
C ASP A 495 12.70 30.67 -6.75
N ILE A 496 13.88 31.15 -6.45
CA ILE A 496 14.37 31.33 -5.09
C ILE A 496 14.58 32.82 -4.76
N THR A 497 14.03 33.73 -5.56
CA THR A 497 14.22 35.20 -5.43
C THR A 497 13.84 35.68 -4.02
N GLU A 498 12.63 35.35 -3.59
CA GLU A 498 12.12 35.71 -2.26
C GLU A 498 12.97 35.11 -1.14
N LYS A 499 13.33 33.82 -1.28
CA LYS A 499 14.17 33.11 -0.31
C LYS A 499 15.56 33.74 -0.21
N ALA A 500 16.17 34.10 -1.34
CA ALA A 500 17.48 34.74 -1.38
C ALA A 500 17.44 36.12 -0.73
N GLN A 501 16.42 36.92 -1.05
CA GLN A 501 16.17 38.24 -0.45
C GLN A 501 15.98 38.13 1.07
N ALA A 502 15.14 37.20 1.51
CA ALA A 502 14.93 36.96 2.94
C ALA A 502 16.22 36.56 3.64
N THR A 503 17.03 35.70 3.01
CA THR A 503 18.32 35.28 3.57
C THR A 503 19.29 36.47 3.69
N GLU A 504 19.36 37.32 2.67
CA GLU A 504 20.20 38.54 2.72
C GLU A 504 19.72 39.51 3.81
N HIS A 505 18.39 39.68 3.91
CA HIS A 505 17.82 40.51 4.96
C HIS A 505 18.11 39.98 6.36
N LEU A 506 18.00 38.67 6.55
CA LEU A 506 18.36 38.04 7.84
C LEU A 506 19.85 38.23 8.18
N ARG A 507 20.72 38.11 7.18
CA ARG A 507 22.17 38.37 7.37
C ARG A 507 22.41 39.83 7.80
N PHE A 508 21.74 40.79 7.15
CA PHE A 508 21.80 42.19 7.50
C PHE A 508 21.37 42.41 8.97
N LEU A 509 20.18 41.87 9.36
CA LEU A 509 19.66 42.00 10.72
C LEU A 509 20.59 41.35 11.77
N ALA A 510 21.29 40.28 11.40
CA ALA A 510 22.23 39.60 12.30
C ALA A 510 23.44 40.44 12.65
N HIS A 511 23.87 41.38 11.78
CA HIS A 511 25.12 42.13 11.95
C HIS A 511 24.93 43.65 12.01
N HIS A 512 23.76 44.18 11.76
CA HIS A 512 23.49 45.63 11.75
C HIS A 512 22.39 46.00 12.75
N ASP A 513 22.50 47.23 13.29
CA ASP A 513 21.48 47.81 14.15
C ASP A 513 20.29 48.27 13.30
N THR A 514 19.10 47.89 13.67
CA THR A 514 17.87 48.15 12.87
C THR A 514 17.56 49.65 12.77
N LEU A 515 17.89 50.45 13.78
CA LEU A 515 17.61 51.88 13.80
C LEU A 515 18.65 52.67 13.01
N THR A 516 19.92 52.51 13.34
CA THR A 516 21.00 53.35 12.82
C THR A 516 21.68 52.80 11.58
N LYS A 517 21.42 51.55 11.22
CA LYS A 517 21.98 50.81 10.07
C LYS A 517 23.48 50.58 10.11
N VAL A 518 24.20 51.11 11.15
CA VAL A 518 25.61 50.75 11.42
C VAL A 518 25.66 49.31 11.94
N LEU A 519 26.87 48.76 12.14
CA LEU A 519 26.99 47.41 12.72
C LEU A 519 26.35 47.38 14.13
N ASN A 520 25.69 46.27 14.45
CA ASN A 520 25.23 46.02 15.81
C ASN A 520 26.41 45.50 16.66
N ARG A 521 26.17 45.24 17.93
CA ARG A 521 27.20 44.75 18.87
C ARG A 521 27.92 43.51 18.30
N ARG A 522 27.17 42.54 17.78
CA ARG A 522 27.75 41.30 17.21
C ARG A 522 28.59 41.58 15.96
N GLY A 523 28.11 42.46 15.09
CA GLY A 523 28.80 42.83 13.85
C GLY A 523 30.13 43.50 14.13
N ILE A 524 30.16 44.50 15.07
CA ILE A 524 31.39 45.25 15.37
C ILE A 524 32.38 44.38 16.16
N GLU A 525 31.90 43.50 17.04
CA GLU A 525 32.77 42.54 17.76
C GLU A 525 33.43 41.54 16.77
N GLN A 526 32.74 41.16 15.71
CA GLN A 526 33.32 40.33 14.66
C GLN A 526 34.44 41.09 13.91
N VAL A 527 34.18 42.34 13.55
CA VAL A 527 35.22 43.20 12.92
C VAL A 527 36.43 43.36 13.82
N LEU A 528 36.20 43.59 15.12
CA LEU A 528 37.27 43.65 16.11
C LEU A 528 38.09 42.35 16.14
N GLY A 529 37.41 41.20 16.08
CA GLY A 529 38.07 39.89 16.04
C GLY A 529 39.00 39.73 14.82
N VAL A 530 38.55 40.20 13.65
CA VAL A 530 39.40 40.22 12.44
C VAL A 530 40.58 41.16 12.63
N GLY A 531 40.35 42.39 13.15
CA GLY A 531 41.40 43.35 13.42
C GLY A 531 42.47 42.84 14.40
N LEU A 532 42.03 42.08 15.43
CA LEU A 532 42.96 41.44 16.40
C LEU A 532 43.81 40.36 15.72
N ALA A 533 43.27 39.63 14.78
CA ALA A 533 44.00 38.62 14.00
C ALA A 533 45.06 39.32 13.12
N ASP A 534 44.68 40.40 12.45
CA ASP A 534 45.60 41.20 11.61
C ASP A 534 46.69 41.88 12.44
N LEU A 535 46.39 42.33 13.66
CA LEU A 535 47.31 42.87 14.59
C LEU A 535 48.49 41.89 14.95
N ALA A 536 48.12 40.60 15.05
CA ALA A 536 49.10 39.53 15.26
C ALA A 536 50.11 39.40 14.10
N HIS A 537 49.72 39.87 12.90
CA HIS A 537 50.61 39.92 11.71
C HIS A 537 51.37 41.26 11.59
N GLY A 538 51.31 42.15 12.60
CA GLY A 538 52.07 43.39 12.63
C GLY A 538 51.31 44.61 12.09
N HIS A 539 49.98 44.48 11.79
CA HIS A 539 49.21 45.64 11.34
C HIS A 539 48.65 46.41 12.55
N PRO A 540 48.80 47.74 12.65
CA PRO A 540 48.29 48.48 13.79
C PRO A 540 46.77 48.47 13.86
N LEU A 541 46.20 48.43 15.07
CA LEU A 541 44.80 48.46 15.35
C LEU A 541 44.50 49.51 16.44
N ALA A 542 43.60 50.42 16.12
CA ALA A 542 43.04 51.35 17.08
C ALA A 542 41.54 51.11 17.28
N VAL A 543 41.11 51.30 18.53
CA VAL A 543 39.71 51.15 18.90
C VAL A 543 39.27 52.34 19.72
N ALA A 544 38.07 52.87 19.38
CA ALA A 544 37.50 53.98 20.11
C ALA A 544 36.09 53.65 20.59
N TYR A 545 35.79 54.02 21.81
CA TYR A 545 34.47 53.94 22.41
C TYR A 545 33.87 55.34 22.46
N LEU A 546 32.71 55.53 21.86
CA LEU A 546 32.00 56.80 21.81
C LEU A 546 30.69 56.70 22.59
N ASP A 547 30.38 57.67 23.39
CA ASP A 547 29.15 57.76 24.16
C ASP A 547 28.61 59.19 24.05
N LEU A 548 27.30 59.34 23.89
CA LEU A 548 26.63 60.64 23.70
C LEU A 548 26.33 61.26 25.07
N ASP A 549 26.85 62.46 25.24
CA ASP A 549 26.70 63.19 26.50
C ASP A 549 25.19 63.58 26.70
N ARG A 550 24.65 63.18 27.88
CA ARG A 550 23.28 63.52 28.31
C ARG A 550 22.18 63.06 27.35
N PHE A 551 22.40 61.98 26.54
CA PHE A 551 21.41 61.48 25.59
C PHE A 551 20.12 61.04 26.31
N LYS A 552 20.25 60.48 27.52
CA LYS A 552 19.08 60.09 28.33
C LYS A 552 18.15 61.26 28.61
N LEU A 553 18.72 62.47 28.84
CA LEU A 553 17.89 63.69 29.08
C LEU A 553 17.03 64.02 27.83
N ILE A 554 17.57 63.78 26.62
CA ILE A 554 16.80 64.04 25.39
C ILE A 554 15.61 63.05 25.37
N ASN A 555 15.84 61.77 25.66
CA ASN A 555 14.75 60.79 25.72
C ASN A 555 13.73 61.14 26.80
N ASP A 556 14.16 61.47 28.00
CA ASP A 556 13.27 61.76 29.14
C ASP A 556 12.40 63.00 28.89
N LEU A 557 12.94 64.05 28.22
CA LEU A 557 12.24 65.27 27.98
C LEU A 557 11.39 65.27 26.69
N TYR A 558 11.84 64.54 25.66
CA TYR A 558 11.25 64.69 24.31
C TYR A 558 10.80 63.36 23.70
N GLY A 559 10.95 62.27 24.45
CA GLY A 559 10.52 60.95 24.03
C GLY A 559 11.49 60.20 23.14
N HIS A 560 11.35 58.88 23.07
CA HIS A 560 12.29 58.01 22.36
C HIS A 560 12.38 58.30 20.86
N ALA A 561 11.29 58.77 20.23
CA ALA A 561 11.31 59.11 18.81
C ALA A 561 12.28 60.29 18.50
N ALA A 562 12.37 61.26 19.42
CA ALA A 562 13.36 62.34 19.30
C ALA A 562 14.80 61.79 19.44
N GLY A 563 14.99 60.88 20.41
CA GLY A 563 16.30 60.20 20.59
C GLY A 563 16.68 59.35 19.37
N ASP A 564 15.74 58.63 18.81
CA ASP A 564 15.99 57.83 17.61
C ASP A 564 16.47 58.69 16.43
N THR A 565 15.83 59.85 16.23
CA THR A 565 16.23 60.79 15.18
C THR A 565 17.67 61.32 15.45
N VAL A 566 17.98 61.61 16.71
CA VAL A 566 19.31 62.07 17.14
C VAL A 566 20.35 60.96 16.87
N LEU A 567 20.06 59.69 17.26
CA LEU A 567 20.98 58.56 17.03
C LEU A 567 21.24 58.37 15.52
N HIS A 568 20.20 58.46 14.69
CA HIS A 568 20.34 58.35 13.24
C HIS A 568 21.27 59.46 12.70
N THR A 569 21.04 60.71 13.12
CA THR A 569 21.83 61.87 12.70
C THR A 569 23.27 61.74 13.16
N VAL A 570 23.51 61.33 14.42
CA VAL A 570 24.84 61.12 14.96
C VAL A 570 25.59 60.04 14.17
N CYS A 571 24.93 58.91 13.86
CA CYS A 571 25.57 57.87 13.07
C CYS A 571 25.97 58.34 11.68
N GLN A 572 25.11 59.11 11.00
CA GLN A 572 25.42 59.70 9.70
C GLN A 572 26.66 60.58 9.79
N ARG A 573 26.69 61.44 10.80
CA ARG A 573 27.85 62.34 11.03
C ARG A 573 29.13 61.60 11.42
N ALA A 574 28.98 60.62 12.28
CA ALA A 574 30.14 59.81 12.75
C ALA A 574 30.80 58.98 11.65
N GLN A 575 30.02 58.63 10.62
CA GLN A 575 30.55 57.88 9.47
C GLN A 575 31.34 58.75 8.49
N ILE A 576 31.16 60.09 8.50
CA ILE A 576 31.80 60.99 7.53
C ILE A 576 33.32 60.86 7.56
N PRO A 577 34.00 60.93 8.75
CA PRO A 577 35.47 60.87 8.80
C PRO A 577 36.02 59.46 8.70
N LEU A 578 35.16 58.42 8.67
CA LEU A 578 35.60 57.02 8.61
C LEU A 578 35.96 56.65 7.17
N ASN A 579 37.21 56.26 6.96
CA ASN A 579 37.71 55.77 5.67
C ASN A 579 37.29 54.33 5.42
N GLN A 580 37.54 53.86 4.19
CA GLN A 580 37.30 52.43 3.86
C GLN A 580 38.13 51.54 4.78
N GLY A 581 37.48 50.57 5.39
CA GLY A 581 38.09 49.65 6.32
C GLY A 581 37.91 50.02 7.79
N MET A 582 37.43 51.26 8.08
CA MET A 582 37.07 51.68 9.45
C MET A 582 35.58 51.42 9.66
N HIS A 583 35.21 50.93 10.83
CA HIS A 583 33.84 50.47 11.08
C HIS A 583 33.26 51.09 12.34
N LEU A 584 31.98 51.51 12.23
CA LEU A 584 31.22 52.03 13.37
C LEU A 584 30.15 51.00 13.73
N GLY A 585 30.04 50.66 15.01
CA GLY A 585 28.99 49.78 15.53
C GLY A 585 28.33 50.37 16.76
N ARG A 586 27.02 50.15 16.89
CA ARG A 586 26.24 50.53 18.06
C ARG A 586 26.21 49.35 19.03
N VAL A 587 26.81 49.54 20.23
CA VAL A 587 26.95 48.46 21.23
C VAL A 587 25.84 48.47 22.27
N GLY A 588 25.16 49.61 22.43
CA GLY A 588 24.03 49.75 23.35
C GLY A 588 23.52 51.18 23.34
N GLY A 589 22.25 51.42 23.69
CA GLY A 589 21.67 52.75 23.88
C GLY A 589 22.25 53.87 23.03
N ASP A 590 23.09 54.69 23.66
CA ASP A 590 23.81 55.82 23.10
C ASP A 590 25.35 55.57 22.96
N GLU A 591 25.75 54.29 23.07
CA GLU A 591 27.11 53.84 23.04
C GLU A 591 27.51 53.24 21.70
N PHE A 592 28.69 53.62 21.19
CA PHE A 592 29.20 53.17 19.90
C PHE A 592 30.66 52.72 20.04
N LEU A 593 31.01 51.71 19.26
CA LEU A 593 32.40 51.24 19.13
C LEU A 593 32.89 51.54 17.72
N ILE A 594 34.08 52.11 17.62
CA ILE A 594 34.75 52.37 16.34
C ILE A 594 35.97 51.48 16.28
N VAL A 595 36.05 50.64 15.27
CA VAL A 595 37.17 49.75 15.03
C VAL A 595 37.90 50.24 13.79
N MET A 596 39.19 50.52 13.95
CA MET A 596 40.07 51.12 12.92
C MET A 596 41.28 50.19 12.65
N PRO A 597 41.07 49.14 11.84
CA PRO A 597 42.16 48.25 11.43
C PRO A 597 43.19 49.01 10.58
N HIS A 598 44.41 48.55 10.62
CA HIS A 598 45.54 49.08 9.84
C HIS A 598 45.78 50.58 10.08
N THR A 599 45.37 51.11 11.27
CA THR A 599 45.38 52.54 11.55
C THR A 599 46.25 52.79 12.76
N PRO A 600 47.37 53.53 12.60
CA PRO A 600 48.24 53.96 13.74
C PRO A 600 47.49 54.96 14.64
N LEU A 601 47.89 55.01 15.93
CA LEU A 601 47.27 55.84 16.98
C LEU A 601 47.05 57.29 16.55
N ALA A 602 48.11 57.92 15.99
CA ALA A 602 48.07 59.33 15.58
C ALA A 602 46.99 59.62 14.50
N GLN A 603 46.81 58.66 13.57
CA GLN A 603 45.76 58.77 12.55
C GLN A 603 44.38 58.53 13.16
N ALA A 604 44.29 57.56 14.05
CA ALA A 604 43.01 57.24 14.74
C ALA A 604 42.57 58.42 15.61
N GLU A 605 43.55 59.12 16.27
CA GLU A 605 43.25 60.31 17.04
C GLU A 605 42.70 61.45 16.18
N ALA A 606 43.29 61.68 15.00
CA ALA A 606 42.80 62.68 14.06
C ALA A 606 41.34 62.37 13.63
N VAL A 607 41.07 61.11 13.31
CA VAL A 607 39.69 60.63 12.93
C VAL A 607 38.71 60.84 14.10
N CYS A 608 39.12 60.56 15.34
CA CYS A 608 38.25 60.72 16.51
C CYS A 608 37.96 62.21 16.80
N ARG A 609 38.99 63.10 16.63
CA ARG A 609 38.78 64.58 16.75
C ARG A 609 37.82 65.07 15.69
N GLU A 610 37.98 64.62 14.52
CA GLU A 610 37.01 64.89 13.43
C GLU A 610 35.60 64.35 13.69
N UNK A 611 35.44 63.17 14.20
CA UNK A 611 34.18 62.59 14.56
C UNK A 611 33.48 63.49 15.51
N LEU A 612 34.23 63.88 16.60
CA LEU A 612 33.64 64.84 17.57
C LEU A 612 33.24 66.18 16.98
N UNK A 613 33.99 66.58 16.06
CA UNK A 613 33.68 67.66 15.34
C UNK A 613 32.46 67.49 14.52
N UNK A 614 32.22 66.34 13.98
CA UNK A 614 31.15 66.08 13.19
C UNK A 614 29.94 65.99 13.91
N ILE A 615 29.97 65.47 15.08
CA ILE A 615 28.82 65.30 15.97
C ILE A 615 28.40 66.63 16.64
N GLY A 616 29.34 67.31 17.19
CA GLY A 616 29.09 68.52 18.00
C GLY A 616 28.96 69.83 17.22
N GLY A 617 29.39 69.86 15.96
CA GLY A 617 29.51 71.07 15.17
C GLY A 617 28.20 71.74 14.72
N SER A 618 27.12 70.97 14.64
CA SER A 618 25.82 71.50 14.26
C SER A 618 24.72 70.82 15.03
N ALA A 619 23.65 71.54 15.32
CA ALA A 619 22.53 71.01 16.06
C ALA A 619 21.82 69.89 15.25
N CYS A 620 21.30 68.92 15.94
CA CYS A 620 20.44 67.86 15.37
C CYS A 620 19.00 68.40 15.33
N GLN A 621 18.46 68.53 14.15
CA GLN A 621 17.06 69.01 13.96
C GLN A 621 16.07 67.87 14.15
N VAL A 622 15.12 68.04 15.06
CA VAL A 622 14.06 67.08 15.32
C VAL A 622 12.73 67.87 15.31
N GLY A 623 12.03 67.84 14.18
CA GLY A 623 10.84 68.68 13.96
C GLY A 623 11.23 70.14 13.99
N GLU A 624 10.59 70.93 14.82
CA GLU A 624 10.84 72.37 15.00
C GLU A 624 11.95 72.66 16.03
N ARG A 625 12.56 71.64 16.65
CA ARG A 625 13.54 71.83 17.72
C ARG A 625 14.93 71.43 17.26
N ALA A 626 15.92 72.07 17.83
CA ALA A 626 17.34 71.79 17.56
C ALA A 626 18.06 71.43 18.86
N PHE A 627 18.73 70.27 18.82
CA PHE A 627 19.50 69.71 19.97
C PHE A 627 20.97 69.77 19.70
N GLN A 628 21.70 70.43 20.60
CA GLN A 628 23.16 70.39 20.57
C GLN A 628 23.63 69.09 21.22
N VAL A 629 23.98 68.12 20.39
CA VAL A 629 24.47 66.82 20.84
C VAL A 629 25.98 66.86 20.92
N ARG A 630 26.54 66.34 22.01
CA ARG A 630 28.02 66.20 22.24
C ARG A 630 28.34 64.75 22.50
N GLY A 631 29.53 64.33 22.21
CA GLY A 631 30.01 62.97 22.49
C GLY A 631 31.32 62.98 23.18
N SER A 632 31.61 62.00 23.99
CA SER A 632 32.88 61.73 24.64
C SER A 632 33.50 60.48 24.03
N ILE A 633 34.75 60.50 23.66
CA ILE A 633 35.50 59.41 23.04
C ILE A 633 36.69 58.99 23.89
N GLY A 634 36.77 57.67 24.12
CA GLY A 634 37.98 57.01 24.63
C GLY A 634 38.66 56.24 23.50
N LEU A 635 39.89 56.62 23.16
CA LEU A 635 40.70 55.99 22.12
C LEU A 635 41.81 55.17 22.69
N ILE A 636 42.01 53.97 22.21
CA ILE A 636 43.14 53.12 22.62
C ILE A 636 43.88 52.58 21.41
N GLU A 637 45.19 52.40 21.54
CA GLU A 637 45.98 51.57 20.65
C GLU A 637 45.97 50.14 21.20
N VAL A 638 45.59 49.17 20.38
CA VAL A 638 45.43 47.78 20.83
C VAL A 638 46.83 47.11 20.82
N ALA A 639 47.15 46.45 21.92
CA ALA A 639 48.39 45.68 22.02
C ALA A 639 48.24 44.26 21.54
N THR A 640 49.27 43.67 20.98
CA THR A 640 49.30 42.29 20.54
C THR A 640 48.98 41.34 21.71
N GLY A 641 48.10 40.39 21.50
CA GLY A 641 47.69 39.42 22.52
C GLY A 641 46.52 39.88 23.38
N SER A 642 45.96 41.08 23.14
CA SER A 642 44.76 41.56 23.86
C SER A 642 43.53 40.77 23.47
N LEU A 643 42.64 40.53 24.43
CA LEU A 643 41.31 39.90 24.16
C LEU A 643 40.30 41.00 23.80
N ALA A 644 39.36 40.68 22.91
CA ALA A 644 38.34 41.64 22.45
C ALA A 644 37.57 42.30 23.62
N LYS A 645 37.22 41.53 24.65
CA LYS A 645 36.52 42.04 25.84
C LYS A 645 37.34 43.08 26.61
N ASP A 646 38.65 42.86 26.72
CA ASP A 646 39.57 43.76 27.47
C ASP A 646 39.80 45.06 26.68
N VAL A 647 39.89 44.94 25.34
CA VAL A 647 40.01 46.10 24.43
C VAL A 647 38.75 46.97 24.55
N ILE A 648 37.57 46.40 24.53
CA ILE A 648 36.29 47.13 24.64
C ILE A 648 36.20 47.79 26.04
N ALA A 649 36.53 47.03 27.10
CA ALA A 649 36.47 47.55 28.48
C ALA A 649 37.49 48.72 28.74
N THR A 650 38.68 48.62 28.14
CA THR A 650 39.69 49.71 28.25
C THR A 650 39.25 50.97 27.49
N ALA A 651 38.67 50.79 26.27
CA ALA A 651 38.18 51.92 25.48
C ALA A 651 36.96 52.57 26.17
N ASP A 652 36.05 51.79 26.77
CA ASP A 652 34.94 52.31 27.59
C ASP A 652 35.45 53.07 28.80
N HIS A 653 36.47 52.54 29.51
CA HIS A 653 37.07 53.21 30.65
C HIS A 653 37.69 54.61 30.24
N ALA A 654 38.39 54.65 29.13
CA ALA A 654 38.89 55.87 28.55
C ALA A 654 37.78 56.86 28.19
N CYS A 655 36.66 56.36 27.67
CA CYS A 655 35.50 57.17 27.36
C CYS A 655 34.86 57.76 28.64
N ARG A 656 34.79 56.98 29.71
CA ARG A 656 34.29 57.47 31.00
C ARG A 656 35.20 58.57 31.60
N MET A 657 36.47 58.45 31.36
CA MET A 657 37.41 59.55 31.73
C MET A 657 37.17 60.82 30.91
N ALA A 658 36.88 60.64 29.61
CA ALA A 658 36.51 61.78 28.75
C ALA A 658 35.24 62.50 29.26
N LYS A 659 34.22 61.72 29.75
CA LYS A 659 32.97 62.27 30.29
C LYS A 659 33.21 63.15 31.58
N LYS A 660 34.24 62.90 32.35
CA LYS A 660 34.55 63.69 33.57
C LYS A 660 34.97 65.11 33.21
N GLY A 661 35.34 65.37 31.95
CA GLY A 661 35.57 66.69 31.43
C GLY A 661 34.25 67.44 31.19
N GLN A 662 34.29 68.58 30.47
CA GLN A 662 33.11 69.40 30.19
C GLN A 662 32.31 68.92 28.99
N GLY A 663 32.52 67.66 28.55
CA GLY A 663 31.87 67.06 27.39
C GLY A 663 32.47 67.40 26.04
N ASN A 664 32.24 66.59 25.01
CA ASN A 664 32.83 66.70 23.68
C ASN A 664 34.37 66.58 23.72
N THR A 665 34.85 65.61 24.47
CA THR A 665 36.31 65.44 24.77
C THR A 665 36.79 64.07 24.27
N LEU A 666 38.06 64.07 23.88
CA LEU A 666 38.78 62.86 23.50
C LEU A 666 39.82 62.53 24.52
N VAL A 667 39.87 61.38 25.09
CA VAL A 667 40.92 60.84 25.90
C VAL A 667 41.65 59.75 25.16
N VAL A 668 42.95 59.97 24.90
CA VAL A 668 43.76 58.89 24.30
C VAL A 668 44.42 58.17 25.48
N PHE A 669 44.23 56.90 25.53
CA PHE A 669 44.77 56.06 26.60
C PHE A 669 46.15 55.56 26.23
N GLU A 670 47.16 56.06 26.97
CA GLU A 670 48.54 55.62 26.83
C GLU A 670 48.92 54.64 27.95
N ARG A 671 49.55 53.55 27.58
CA ARG A 671 49.89 52.43 28.47
C ARG A 671 50.87 52.82 29.58
N SER A 672 51.58 53.96 29.40
CA SER A 672 52.55 54.45 30.37
C SER A 672 51.96 55.30 31.51
N SER A 673 50.68 55.64 31.45
CA SER A 673 50.06 56.46 32.51
C SER A 673 49.65 55.52 33.69
N GLY A 674 49.98 55.91 34.92
CA GLY A 674 49.76 55.13 36.16
C GLY A 674 48.33 54.71 36.45
N ILE A 675 47.37 55.14 35.63
CA ILE A 675 45.96 54.84 35.71
C ILE A 675 45.68 53.35 35.43
N PHE A 676 46.56 52.65 34.66
CA PHE A 676 46.40 51.24 34.34
C PHE A 676 46.63 50.36 35.58
N SER A 677 47.54 50.69 36.45
CA SER A 677 47.82 49.91 37.66
C SER A 677 46.65 49.95 38.62
N ASP A 678 45.91 51.06 38.69
CA ASP A 678 44.73 51.18 39.56
C ASP A 678 43.57 50.38 39.04
N HIS A 679 43.36 50.34 37.71
CA HIS A 679 42.27 49.59 37.14
C HIS A 679 42.53 48.05 37.14
N GLU A 680 43.77 47.66 36.87
CA GLU A 680 44.22 46.26 36.96
C GLU A 680 44.15 45.78 38.42
N ALA A 681 44.51 46.61 39.36
CA ALA A 681 44.43 46.39 40.81
C ALA A 681 42.93 46.23 41.23
N GLN A 682 42.03 47.09 40.66
CA GLN A 682 40.57 46.98 40.92
C GLN A 682 40.01 45.72 40.36
N LEU A 683 40.34 45.32 39.11
CA LEU A 683 39.87 44.08 38.49
C LEU A 683 40.40 42.89 39.28
N HIS A 684 41.63 42.87 39.66
CA HIS A 684 42.24 41.80 40.45
C HIS A 684 41.59 41.72 41.86
N LEU A 685 41.24 42.84 42.46
CA LEU A 685 40.50 42.87 43.72
C LEU A 685 39.09 42.28 43.57
N VAL A 686 38.34 42.61 42.46
CA VAL A 686 37.03 42.10 42.18
C VAL A 686 37.13 40.59 41.95
N GLU A 687 38.15 40.13 41.23
CA GLU A 687 38.36 38.70 41.00
C GLU A 687 38.67 37.95 42.31
N GLN A 688 39.54 38.55 43.18
CA GLN A 688 39.80 37.96 44.46
C GLN A 688 38.57 37.90 45.36
N LEU A 689 37.79 38.98 45.40
CA LEU A 689 36.50 38.99 46.14
C LEU A 689 35.50 37.98 45.60
N ALA A 690 35.44 37.83 44.30
CA ALA A 690 34.55 36.86 43.62
C ALA A 690 34.98 35.40 43.87
N SER A 691 36.26 35.14 44.05
CA SER A 691 36.82 33.81 44.31
C SER A 691 36.71 33.35 45.76
N GLN A 692 36.14 34.18 46.65
CA GLN A 692 35.97 33.93 48.09
C GLN A 692 37.29 33.74 48.86
N GLN A 693 38.40 34.19 48.32
CA GLN A 693 39.69 34.19 49.04
C GLN A 693 39.77 35.41 49.97
N SER A 694 40.29 35.21 51.18
CA SER A 694 40.47 36.28 52.12
C SER A 694 41.49 37.31 51.61
N VAL A 695 41.05 38.53 51.42
CA VAL A 695 41.92 39.60 50.97
C VAL A 695 42.55 40.28 52.23
N ALA A 696 43.82 40.12 52.39
CA ALA A 696 44.52 40.68 53.51
C ALA A 696 44.48 42.27 53.51
N GLY A 697 44.07 42.85 54.65
CA GLY A 697 43.92 44.27 54.76
C GLY A 697 42.56 44.86 54.50
N LEU A 698 41.53 43.98 54.15
CA LEU A 698 40.20 44.46 53.97
C LEU A 698 39.42 44.41 55.29
N PHE A 699 38.83 45.53 55.70
CA PHE A 699 38.05 45.66 56.90
C PHE A 699 36.77 46.49 56.62
N LEU A 700 35.77 46.22 57.38
CA LEU A 700 34.44 46.89 57.27
C LEU A 700 34.43 48.04 58.29
N GLU A 701 34.15 49.22 57.84
CA GLU A 701 33.95 50.40 58.71
C GLU A 701 32.48 50.82 58.56
N MET A 702 31.79 50.92 59.65
CA MET A 702 30.39 51.34 59.70
C MET A 702 30.31 52.82 60.06
N GLN A 703 29.64 53.58 59.19
CA GLN A 703 29.34 54.98 59.45
C GLN A 703 27.89 55.11 59.83
N PRO A 704 27.54 55.60 60.98
CA PRO A 704 26.18 55.85 61.37
C PRO A 704 25.54 56.91 60.50
N ILE A 705 24.34 56.62 60.00
CA ILE A 705 23.52 57.59 59.28
C ILE A 705 22.67 58.29 60.31
N MET A 706 22.86 59.62 60.52
CA MET A 706 22.02 60.44 61.36
C MET A 706 20.81 60.95 60.60
#